data_10219112ebdfb682f91a29b91e6508e0
#
_entry.id   10219112ebdfb682f91a29b91e6508e0
#
_cell.length_a   1.000
_cell.length_b   1.000
_cell.length_c   1.000
_cell.angle_alpha   90.00
_cell.angle_beta   90.00
_cell.angle_gamma   90.00
#
_symmetry.space_group_name_H-M   'P 1'
#
loop_
_entity.id
_entity.type
_entity.pdbx_description
1 polymer ?
#
loop_
_entity_poly.entity_id
_entity_poly.type
_entity_poly.pdbx_seq_one_letter_code
_entity_poly.pdbx_strand_id
1 'polypeptide(L)'
;MIKYRLLLFILFFPLLLHAQWKAYLSYYDPTEIVEGEGKTIYVLASGGLYSYDRSDQSLTTYDKISGLSDCGIAHIGWSQKAKRLVIVYDDYNIDLLAPNGDVVNMTDYQNYSTTDTKTVNGVDVNGSMAYLSTAFGIVALNVADAEVTNTYRLGFSVNYAYTKDGYLYAASASNGLYRGKLTDNLLDKANWTRVGNYAAKPNTVSEDLKALVKTLQPGGPKYNYFGFLKMSGGKLYSCNGTMNSNPGCIQVLSNDEWSVFQDDIATQTGINYQDVFSLDIDPRDNSHVMAGSREGLYEFRNGQFVKLWNSDNSLIESFNKKSKNYQLVFGVMYDKDGNLWLLNSQAPTQSILEYTKDGEWKAFPHEELMKLKYLFPEPQSLGTLKGLMTDSRGLVWFVNDHYTVPSFYAYQTGTNALNSYQGPFVNEDGTSLSITSCQCITEDKDNNMWIGTPVGPFMIESTQLGEANPILTQVKVPRNDGTNYADYLLSGVNIKSIVVDKNNRKWFGTNGNGLYLIAADNITTLAHFTKANSKLLSDNILSLAINDATGELFIGTDQGLCSYTGNISDSSNGMTKDNVWAYPNPVKPDYTGAITITGLENGASVKIVTSNGVLVNEGTASNGEYKWYGINRDGKRVASGVYMVEVATSEGEKGVVCKIAIVR
;
A
#
# COMPACT_ATOMS: atom_id res chain seq x y z
N MET A 1 13.22 10.52 66.28
CA MET A 1 12.63 10.97 64.97
C MET A 1 13.57 10.50 63.87
N ILE A 2 13.26 9.35 63.27
CA ILE A 2 14.04 8.75 62.18
C ILE A 2 13.36 9.13 60.88
N LYS A 3 14.03 9.93 60.03
CA LYS A 3 13.55 10.29 58.70
C LYS A 3 13.88 9.19 57.70
N TYR A 4 12.90 8.44 57.25
CA TYR A 4 13.02 7.56 56.09
C TYR A 4 13.09 8.40 54.82
N ARG A 5 14.24 8.39 54.12
CA ARG A 5 14.36 8.85 52.73
C ARG A 5 13.94 7.69 51.83
N LEU A 6 12.80 7.84 51.16
CA LEU A 6 12.35 6.95 50.11
C LEU A 6 13.23 7.21 48.86
N LEU A 7 14.12 6.27 48.55
CA LEU A 7 14.92 6.29 47.32
C LEU A 7 14.03 5.71 46.22
N LEU A 8 13.51 6.58 45.31
CA LEU A 8 12.78 6.17 44.13
C LEU A 8 13.80 5.63 43.10
N PHE A 9 13.91 4.30 43.01
CA PHE A 9 14.64 3.65 41.92
C PHE A 9 13.76 3.76 40.66
N ILE A 10 14.07 4.72 39.78
CA ILE A 10 13.56 4.74 38.41
C ILE A 10 14.33 3.66 37.65
N LEU A 11 13.71 2.48 37.51
CA LEU A 11 14.16 1.45 36.61
C LEU A 11 14.00 2.00 35.16
N PHE A 12 15.11 2.48 34.61
CA PHE A 12 15.23 2.62 33.15
C PHE A 12 15.21 1.21 32.56
N PHE A 13 14.03 0.73 32.19
CA PHE A 13 13.95 -0.34 31.19
C PHE A 13 14.42 0.29 29.87
N PRO A 14 15.47 -0.22 29.23
CA PRO A 14 15.70 0.11 27.84
C PRO A 14 14.47 -0.39 27.08
N LEU A 15 13.71 0.53 26.50
CA LEU A 15 12.72 0.20 25.48
C LEU A 15 13.51 -0.43 24.33
N LEU A 16 13.54 -1.75 24.30
CA LEU A 16 13.95 -2.51 23.12
C LEU A 16 12.94 -2.13 22.03
N LEU A 17 13.36 -1.26 21.13
CA LEU A 17 12.61 -0.92 19.94
C LEU A 17 12.58 -2.17 19.05
N HIS A 18 11.60 -3.02 19.28
CA HIS A 18 11.24 -4.09 18.35
C HIS A 18 10.70 -3.43 17.08
N ALA A 19 10.97 -4.03 15.93
CA ALA A 19 10.33 -3.61 14.68
C ALA A 19 8.81 -3.60 14.86
N GLN A 20 8.21 -2.44 14.76
CA GLN A 20 6.78 -2.25 15.03
C GLN A 20 6.08 -1.81 13.75
N TRP A 21 5.04 -2.56 13.39
CA TRP A 21 4.09 -2.17 12.36
C TRP A 21 2.84 -1.61 13.00
N LYS A 22 2.28 -0.56 12.38
CA LYS A 22 0.95 -0.04 12.70
C LYS A 22 0.12 0.00 11.42
N ALA A 23 -1.18 -0.26 11.52
CA ALA A 23 -2.13 -0.10 10.43
C ALA A 23 -3.09 1.05 10.74
N TYR A 24 -3.48 1.78 9.71
CA TYR A 24 -4.41 2.90 9.80
C TYR A 24 -5.47 2.70 8.71
N LEU A 25 -6.58 2.07 9.09
CA LEU A 25 -7.69 1.75 8.20
C LEU A 25 -8.89 2.66 8.48
N SER A 26 -9.68 2.93 7.45
CA SER A 26 -10.95 3.63 7.58
C SER A 26 -12.04 2.69 8.06
N TYR A 27 -12.93 3.23 8.93
CA TYR A 27 -14.11 2.52 9.44
C TYR A 27 -15.38 3.39 9.33
N TYR A 28 -15.39 4.34 8.40
CA TYR A 28 -16.43 5.39 8.37
C TYR A 28 -17.67 5.03 7.54
N ASP A 29 -17.60 4.09 6.60
CA ASP A 29 -18.70 3.72 5.72
C ASP A 29 -19.17 2.27 5.98
N PRO A 30 -20.12 2.04 6.90
CA PRO A 30 -20.62 0.72 7.22
C PRO A 30 -21.39 0.11 6.05
N THR A 31 -20.96 -1.09 5.59
CA THR A 31 -21.57 -1.83 4.49
C THR A 31 -22.32 -3.07 4.97
N GLU A 32 -21.77 -3.80 5.94
CA GLU A 32 -22.40 -4.99 6.49
C GLU A 32 -22.34 -4.98 8.04
N ILE A 33 -23.44 -5.43 8.66
CA ILE A 33 -23.56 -5.55 10.12
C ILE A 33 -24.08 -6.93 10.41
N VAL A 34 -23.40 -7.69 11.27
CA VAL A 34 -23.84 -9.01 11.73
C VAL A 34 -23.80 -9.10 13.25
N GLU A 35 -24.83 -9.74 13.82
CA GLU A 35 -24.87 -10.02 15.26
C GLU A 35 -24.05 -11.28 15.55
N GLY A 36 -23.10 -11.15 16.48
CA GLY A 36 -22.20 -12.20 16.92
C GLY A 36 -22.68 -12.96 18.16
N GLU A 37 -21.76 -13.40 19.01
CA GLU A 37 -22.09 -14.04 20.27
C GLU A 37 -22.53 -13.01 21.32
N GLY A 38 -23.55 -13.36 22.09
CA GLY A 38 -24.03 -12.51 23.19
C GLY A 38 -24.62 -11.19 22.73
N LYS A 39 -23.95 -10.07 23.05
CA LYS A 39 -24.36 -8.71 22.67
C LYS A 39 -23.37 -8.05 21.68
N THR A 40 -22.40 -8.81 21.21
CA THR A 40 -21.39 -8.33 20.26
C THR A 40 -21.98 -8.20 18.87
N ILE A 41 -21.67 -7.12 18.19
CA ILE A 41 -21.91 -6.92 16.77
C ILE A 41 -20.58 -6.79 16.05
N TYR A 42 -20.51 -7.29 14.82
CA TYR A 42 -19.39 -7.09 13.90
C TYR A 42 -19.85 -6.19 12.77
N VAL A 43 -19.01 -5.23 12.42
CA VAL A 43 -19.31 -4.23 11.39
C VAL A 43 -18.18 -4.22 10.38
N LEU A 44 -18.53 -4.44 9.12
CA LEU A 44 -17.66 -4.19 7.98
C LEU A 44 -17.88 -2.75 7.53
N ALA A 45 -16.82 -1.95 7.53
CA ALA A 45 -16.88 -0.56 7.13
C ALA A 45 -15.62 -0.18 6.33
N SER A 46 -15.79 0.42 5.15
CA SER A 46 -14.69 0.84 4.26
C SER A 46 -13.63 -0.26 3.99
N GLY A 47 -14.03 -1.53 3.99
CA GLY A 47 -13.12 -2.69 3.86
C GLY A 47 -12.37 -3.08 5.13
N GLY A 48 -12.58 -2.36 6.24
CA GLY A 48 -12.06 -2.68 7.58
C GLY A 48 -13.12 -3.34 8.46
N LEU A 49 -12.70 -4.04 9.50
CA LEU A 49 -13.56 -4.77 10.42
C LEU A 49 -13.40 -4.25 11.85
N TYR A 50 -14.53 -4.04 12.54
CA TYR A 50 -14.54 -3.83 13.98
C TYR A 50 -15.69 -4.57 14.64
N SER A 51 -15.56 -4.82 15.93
CA SER A 51 -16.66 -5.28 16.78
C SER A 51 -17.02 -4.24 17.84
N TYR A 52 -18.26 -4.29 18.27
CA TYR A 52 -18.77 -3.50 19.40
C TYR A 52 -19.58 -4.40 20.32
N ASP A 53 -19.18 -4.49 21.60
CA ASP A 53 -19.94 -5.18 22.62
C ASP A 53 -20.91 -4.20 23.31
N ARG A 54 -22.21 -4.45 23.13
CA ARG A 54 -23.28 -3.63 23.71
C ARG A 54 -23.43 -3.78 25.21
N SER A 55 -22.71 -4.72 25.86
CA SER A 55 -22.79 -4.92 27.32
C SER A 55 -21.87 -4.00 28.11
N ASP A 56 -20.65 -3.79 27.61
CA ASP A 56 -19.62 -2.94 28.24
C ASP A 56 -19.19 -1.76 27.38
N GLN A 57 -19.77 -1.64 26.17
CA GLN A 57 -19.51 -0.58 25.19
C GLN A 57 -18.05 -0.61 24.63
N SER A 58 -17.38 -1.75 24.74
CA SER A 58 -16.05 -1.91 24.19
C SER A 58 -16.06 -1.99 22.67
N LEU A 59 -15.06 -1.38 22.03
CA LEU A 59 -14.87 -1.34 20.59
C LEU A 59 -13.50 -1.94 20.27
N THR A 60 -13.45 -2.90 19.34
CA THR A 60 -12.23 -3.58 18.93
C THR A 60 -12.11 -3.57 17.42
N THR A 61 -11.00 -3.09 16.89
CA THR A 61 -10.68 -3.14 15.46
C THR A 61 -9.85 -4.37 15.13
N TYR A 62 -10.06 -4.91 13.93
CA TYR A 62 -9.34 -6.09 13.44
C TYR A 62 -8.65 -5.77 12.12
N ASP A 63 -7.38 -6.05 12.06
CA ASP A 63 -6.53 -5.83 10.91
C ASP A 63 -5.42 -6.90 10.83
N LYS A 64 -4.53 -6.73 9.87
CA LYS A 64 -3.41 -7.64 9.68
C LYS A 64 -2.40 -7.59 10.84
N ILE A 65 -2.30 -6.48 11.56
CA ILE A 65 -1.42 -6.35 12.73
C ILE A 65 -2.00 -7.16 13.88
N SER A 66 -3.32 -7.08 14.11
CA SER A 66 -4.03 -7.79 15.17
C SER A 66 -4.24 -9.28 14.90
N GLY A 67 -3.92 -9.79 13.71
CA GLY A 67 -3.90 -11.22 13.43
C GLY A 67 -4.72 -11.69 12.24
N LEU A 68 -5.47 -10.83 11.56
CA LEU A 68 -6.11 -11.19 10.30
C LEU A 68 -5.07 -11.54 9.24
N SER A 69 -5.45 -12.40 8.30
CA SER A 69 -4.53 -12.88 7.26
C SER A 69 -4.34 -11.88 6.13
N ASP A 70 -5.35 -11.03 5.87
CA ASP A 70 -5.33 -10.09 4.76
C ASP A 70 -6.05 -8.77 5.06
N CYS A 71 -6.16 -7.91 4.04
CA CYS A 71 -6.87 -6.63 4.03
C CYS A 71 -7.94 -6.65 2.93
N GLY A 72 -8.78 -5.60 2.86
CA GLY A 72 -9.81 -5.51 1.83
C GLY A 72 -10.92 -6.54 2.05
N ILE A 73 -11.61 -6.46 3.18
CA ILE A 73 -12.72 -7.36 3.49
C ILE A 73 -13.91 -7.02 2.60
N ALA A 74 -14.39 -8.00 1.85
CA ALA A 74 -15.54 -7.87 0.96
C ALA A 74 -16.86 -8.22 1.65
N HIS A 75 -16.88 -9.30 2.43
CA HIS A 75 -18.10 -9.80 3.08
C HIS A 75 -17.82 -10.41 4.45
N ILE A 76 -18.81 -10.36 5.34
CA ILE A 76 -18.77 -11.00 6.65
C ILE A 76 -20.05 -11.80 6.92
N GLY A 77 -19.94 -12.88 7.74
CA GLY A 77 -21.08 -13.68 8.15
C GLY A 77 -20.82 -14.42 9.47
N TRP A 78 -21.76 -14.40 10.41
CA TRP A 78 -21.59 -15.05 11.70
C TRP A 78 -22.18 -16.45 11.76
N SER A 79 -21.40 -17.43 12.20
CA SER A 79 -21.87 -18.80 12.50
C SER A 79 -22.12 -18.96 13.99
N GLN A 80 -23.40 -18.95 14.36
CA GLN A 80 -23.80 -19.15 15.76
C GLN A 80 -23.42 -20.53 16.29
N LYS A 81 -23.41 -21.57 15.43
CA LYS A 81 -23.09 -22.95 15.83
C LYS A 81 -21.59 -23.15 15.96
N ALA A 82 -20.79 -22.65 15.03
CA ALA A 82 -19.33 -22.73 15.07
C ALA A 82 -18.70 -21.65 15.95
N LYS A 83 -19.46 -20.61 16.34
CA LYS A 83 -18.97 -19.42 17.07
C LYS A 83 -17.79 -18.77 16.39
N ARG A 84 -17.91 -18.55 15.07
CA ARG A 84 -16.89 -17.93 14.25
C ARG A 84 -17.50 -16.95 13.27
N LEU A 85 -16.83 -15.83 13.07
CA LEU A 85 -17.08 -14.90 11.99
C LEU A 85 -16.37 -15.40 10.73
N VAL A 86 -17.11 -15.60 9.66
CA VAL A 86 -16.57 -15.82 8.32
C VAL A 86 -16.22 -14.45 7.73
N ILE A 87 -14.99 -14.26 7.33
CA ILE A 87 -14.46 -13.05 6.71
C ILE A 87 -13.98 -13.44 5.32
N VAL A 88 -14.55 -12.85 4.28
CA VAL A 88 -14.15 -13.07 2.89
C VAL A 88 -13.48 -11.81 2.36
N TYR A 89 -12.27 -11.96 1.86
CA TYR A 89 -11.47 -10.88 1.29
C TYR A 89 -11.72 -10.69 -0.21
N ASP A 90 -11.36 -9.54 -0.74
CA ASP A 90 -11.49 -9.19 -2.16
C ASP A 90 -10.57 -10.02 -3.08
N ASP A 91 -9.49 -10.57 -2.52
CA ASP A 91 -8.58 -11.52 -3.17
C ASP A 91 -9.01 -12.98 -3.01
N TYR A 92 -10.22 -13.22 -2.47
CA TYR A 92 -10.85 -14.53 -2.28
C TYR A 92 -10.24 -15.38 -1.15
N ASN A 93 -9.32 -14.83 -0.35
CA ASN A 93 -8.89 -15.45 0.90
C ASN A 93 -10.05 -15.46 1.91
N ILE A 94 -10.02 -16.36 2.89
CA ILE A 94 -11.07 -16.47 3.89
C ILE A 94 -10.44 -16.65 5.26
N ASP A 95 -10.91 -15.87 6.24
CA ASP A 95 -10.61 -16.08 7.64
C ASP A 95 -11.85 -16.49 8.43
N LEU A 96 -11.65 -17.33 9.44
CA LEU A 96 -12.64 -17.69 10.44
C LEU A 96 -12.16 -17.15 11.79
N LEU A 97 -12.74 -16.03 12.22
CA LEU A 97 -12.38 -15.34 13.46
C LEU A 97 -13.25 -15.82 14.61
N ALA A 98 -12.64 -16.34 15.68
CA ALA A 98 -13.31 -16.70 16.92
C ALA A 98 -13.42 -15.48 17.88
N PRO A 99 -14.35 -15.49 18.87
CA PRO A 99 -14.54 -14.39 19.82
C PRO A 99 -13.30 -14.07 20.68
N ASN A 100 -12.44 -15.06 20.91
CA ASN A 100 -11.17 -14.88 21.63
C ASN A 100 -10.04 -14.26 20.79
N GLY A 101 -10.30 -13.95 19.51
CA GLY A 101 -9.32 -13.39 18.58
C GLY A 101 -8.55 -14.42 17.76
N ASP A 102 -8.74 -15.72 17.98
CA ASP A 102 -8.08 -16.75 17.18
C ASP A 102 -8.62 -16.74 15.74
N VAL A 103 -7.70 -16.80 14.77
CA VAL A 103 -8.01 -16.81 13.34
C VAL A 103 -7.58 -18.12 12.72
N VAL A 104 -8.47 -18.73 11.96
CA VAL A 104 -8.15 -19.88 11.07
C VAL A 104 -8.26 -19.41 9.64
N ASN A 105 -7.14 -19.43 8.92
CA ASN A 105 -7.09 -19.02 7.52
C ASN A 105 -7.40 -20.20 6.59
N MET A 106 -8.26 -19.96 5.60
CA MET A 106 -8.67 -20.93 4.56
C MET A 106 -8.29 -20.36 3.18
N THR A 107 -7.25 -20.89 2.59
CA THR A 107 -6.78 -20.46 1.27
C THR A 107 -7.30 -21.33 0.11
N ASP A 108 -8.13 -22.35 0.40
CA ASP A 108 -8.60 -23.31 -0.60
C ASP A 108 -9.32 -22.63 -1.76
N TYR A 109 -10.23 -21.70 -1.46
CA TYR A 109 -10.96 -20.97 -2.51
C TYR A 109 -10.05 -19.97 -3.26
N GLN A 110 -9.13 -19.30 -2.56
CA GLN A 110 -8.14 -18.41 -3.16
C GLN A 110 -7.22 -19.17 -4.14
N ASN A 111 -6.76 -20.36 -3.76
CA ASN A 111 -5.84 -21.18 -4.55
C ASN A 111 -6.54 -22.06 -5.59
N TYR A 112 -7.88 -22.13 -5.56
CA TYR A 112 -8.63 -22.95 -6.50
C TYR A 112 -8.43 -22.45 -7.94
N SER A 113 -7.89 -23.32 -8.79
CA SER A 113 -7.67 -23.02 -10.21
C SER A 113 -8.96 -23.22 -11.01
N THR A 114 -9.44 -22.17 -11.65
CA THR A 114 -10.64 -22.18 -12.49
C THR A 114 -10.55 -21.10 -13.56
N THR A 115 -11.24 -21.31 -14.69
CA THR A 115 -11.45 -20.30 -15.73
C THR A 115 -12.61 -19.36 -15.41
N ASP A 116 -13.43 -19.69 -14.40
CA ASP A 116 -14.54 -18.85 -13.97
C ASP A 116 -14.02 -17.66 -13.12
N THR A 117 -14.74 -16.55 -13.20
CA THR A 117 -14.51 -15.42 -12.31
C THR A 117 -14.87 -15.80 -10.88
N LYS A 118 -13.93 -15.63 -9.94
CA LYS A 118 -14.12 -16.05 -8.53
C LYS A 118 -14.87 -15.05 -7.66
N THR A 119 -15.29 -13.93 -8.18
CA THR A 119 -15.97 -12.88 -7.41
C THR A 119 -17.02 -13.45 -6.48
N VAL A 120 -16.93 -13.12 -5.20
CA VAL A 120 -17.95 -13.40 -4.19
C VAL A 120 -18.87 -12.20 -4.09
N ASN A 121 -20.16 -12.43 -4.24
CA ASN A 121 -21.20 -11.40 -4.23
C ASN A 121 -21.91 -11.28 -2.86
N GLY A 122 -21.66 -12.21 -1.97
CA GLY A 122 -22.23 -12.21 -0.63
C GLY A 122 -22.03 -13.54 0.10
N VAL A 123 -22.23 -13.49 1.41
CA VAL A 123 -22.15 -14.64 2.31
C VAL A 123 -23.48 -14.81 3.02
N ASP A 124 -23.96 -16.06 3.09
CA ASP A 124 -25.08 -16.47 3.94
C ASP A 124 -24.63 -17.59 4.86
N VAL A 125 -24.98 -17.52 6.14
CA VAL A 125 -24.56 -18.52 7.13
C VAL A 125 -25.77 -19.15 7.78
N ASN A 126 -25.84 -20.50 7.76
CA ASN A 126 -26.87 -21.25 8.44
C ASN A 126 -26.26 -22.41 9.24
N GLY A 127 -26.40 -22.35 10.55
CA GLY A 127 -25.78 -23.33 11.46
C GLY A 127 -24.25 -23.28 11.38
N SER A 128 -23.62 -24.38 10.98
CA SER A 128 -22.17 -24.47 10.73
C SER A 128 -21.78 -24.30 9.27
N MET A 129 -22.75 -24.10 8.37
CA MET A 129 -22.49 -23.94 6.94
C MET A 129 -22.51 -22.47 6.54
N ALA A 130 -21.54 -22.05 5.75
CA ALA A 130 -21.55 -20.79 5.03
C ALA A 130 -21.65 -21.04 3.53
N TYR A 131 -22.43 -20.22 2.84
CA TYR A 131 -22.67 -20.29 1.41
C TYR A 131 -22.18 -18.99 0.76
N LEU A 132 -21.09 -19.08 0.02
CA LEU A 132 -20.57 -17.96 -0.75
C LEU A 132 -21.30 -17.90 -2.09
N SER A 133 -21.99 -16.81 -2.36
CA SER A 133 -22.61 -16.53 -3.66
C SER A 133 -21.55 -16.03 -4.62
N THR A 134 -21.36 -16.71 -5.75
CA THR A 134 -20.26 -16.42 -6.66
C THR A 134 -20.72 -16.09 -8.07
N ALA A 135 -19.80 -15.62 -8.91
CA ALA A 135 -20.08 -15.32 -10.33
C ALA A 135 -20.50 -16.57 -11.15
N PHE A 136 -20.32 -17.79 -10.64
CA PHE A 136 -20.63 -19.04 -11.35
C PHE A 136 -21.62 -19.97 -10.61
N GLY A 137 -22.00 -19.62 -9.37
CA GLY A 137 -22.87 -20.45 -8.54
C GLY A 137 -22.66 -20.21 -7.05
N ILE A 138 -22.59 -21.28 -6.26
CA ILE A 138 -22.45 -21.22 -4.80
C ILE A 138 -21.30 -22.12 -4.35
N VAL A 139 -20.44 -21.61 -3.46
CA VAL A 139 -19.43 -22.40 -2.73
C VAL A 139 -19.88 -22.59 -1.30
N ALA A 140 -19.94 -23.84 -0.82
CA ALA A 140 -20.34 -24.17 0.53
C ALA A 140 -19.12 -24.50 1.40
N LEU A 141 -19.07 -23.90 2.58
CA LEU A 141 -18.00 -24.06 3.57
C LEU A 141 -18.59 -24.67 4.85
N ASN A 142 -17.88 -25.60 5.46
CA ASN A 142 -18.12 -25.98 6.84
C ASN A 142 -17.25 -25.09 7.74
N VAL A 143 -17.87 -24.16 8.45
CA VAL A 143 -17.18 -23.17 9.32
C VAL A 143 -16.57 -23.84 10.55
N ALA A 144 -17.17 -24.94 11.05
CA ALA A 144 -16.66 -25.64 12.22
C ALA A 144 -15.37 -26.41 11.92
N ASP A 145 -15.34 -27.08 10.77
CA ASP A 145 -14.21 -27.91 10.34
C ASP A 145 -13.21 -27.15 9.47
N ALA A 146 -13.52 -25.89 9.11
CA ALA A 146 -12.70 -25.01 8.28
C ALA A 146 -12.36 -25.64 6.91
N GLU A 147 -13.37 -26.10 6.18
CA GLU A 147 -13.18 -26.76 4.87
C GLU A 147 -14.23 -26.32 3.84
N VAL A 148 -13.83 -26.33 2.56
CA VAL A 148 -14.75 -26.21 1.42
C VAL A 148 -15.40 -27.57 1.20
N THR A 149 -16.72 -27.68 1.42
CA THR A 149 -17.43 -28.95 1.29
C THR A 149 -17.93 -29.20 -0.13
N ASN A 150 -18.47 -28.19 -0.80
CA ASN A 150 -19.08 -28.32 -2.12
C ASN A 150 -18.94 -27.04 -2.95
N THR A 151 -18.92 -27.22 -4.27
CA THR A 151 -19.00 -26.12 -5.24
C THR A 151 -20.15 -26.41 -6.21
N TYR A 152 -21.28 -25.72 -6.03
CA TYR A 152 -22.48 -25.84 -6.85
C TYR A 152 -22.37 -24.92 -8.06
N ARG A 153 -21.95 -25.47 -9.22
CA ARG A 153 -21.77 -24.72 -10.47
C ARG A 153 -23.10 -24.61 -11.21
N LEU A 154 -23.79 -23.50 -11.03
CA LEU A 154 -25.08 -23.24 -11.69
C LEU A 154 -24.91 -22.75 -13.14
N GLY A 155 -23.74 -22.16 -13.46
CA GLY A 155 -23.45 -21.62 -14.79
C GLY A 155 -23.97 -20.18 -14.98
N PHE A 156 -24.31 -19.51 -13.87
CA PHE A 156 -24.70 -18.11 -13.84
C PHE A 156 -24.29 -17.48 -12.51
N SER A 157 -24.21 -16.15 -12.49
CA SER A 157 -23.88 -15.38 -11.28
C SER A 157 -25.03 -15.39 -10.28
N VAL A 158 -24.73 -15.76 -9.04
CA VAL A 158 -25.64 -15.70 -7.89
C VAL A 158 -25.35 -14.43 -7.11
N ASN A 159 -26.35 -13.55 -6.98
CA ASN A 159 -26.23 -12.32 -6.23
C ASN A 159 -26.24 -12.55 -4.71
N TYR A 160 -27.13 -13.45 -4.26
CA TYR A 160 -27.15 -13.94 -2.88
C TYR A 160 -27.78 -15.34 -2.80
N ALA A 161 -27.38 -16.10 -1.80
CA ALA A 161 -27.96 -17.38 -1.46
C ALA A 161 -28.62 -17.29 -0.08
N TYR A 162 -29.52 -18.20 0.23
CA TYR A 162 -30.08 -18.40 1.57
C TYR A 162 -30.69 -19.79 1.71
N THR A 163 -30.82 -20.26 2.93
CA THR A 163 -31.47 -21.55 3.23
C THR A 163 -32.83 -21.31 3.88
N LYS A 164 -33.84 -22.04 3.42
CA LYS A 164 -35.19 -22.01 4.00
C LYS A 164 -35.92 -23.32 3.76
N ASP A 165 -36.62 -23.82 4.79
CA ASP A 165 -37.51 -25.01 4.73
C ASP A 165 -36.82 -26.25 4.09
N GLY A 166 -35.53 -26.46 4.35
CA GLY A 166 -34.75 -27.58 3.83
C GLY A 166 -34.26 -27.42 2.39
N TYR A 167 -34.35 -26.22 1.83
CA TYR A 167 -33.84 -25.86 0.50
C TYR A 167 -32.73 -24.82 0.59
N LEU A 168 -31.77 -24.92 -0.31
CA LEU A 168 -30.82 -23.84 -0.64
C LEU A 168 -31.35 -23.06 -1.83
N TYR A 169 -31.46 -21.76 -1.66
CA TYR A 169 -31.92 -20.83 -2.69
C TYR A 169 -30.75 -20.07 -3.30
N ALA A 170 -30.79 -19.87 -4.61
CA ALA A 170 -29.84 -19.06 -5.39
C ALA A 170 -30.60 -17.95 -6.12
N ALA A 171 -30.41 -16.71 -5.72
CA ALA A 171 -31.02 -15.54 -6.33
C ALA A 171 -30.06 -14.91 -7.33
N SER A 172 -30.49 -14.79 -8.58
CA SER A 172 -29.71 -14.23 -9.68
C SER A 172 -30.50 -13.14 -10.39
N ALA A 173 -29.92 -11.94 -10.51
CA ALA A 173 -30.58 -10.82 -11.20
C ALA A 173 -30.83 -11.12 -12.68
N SER A 174 -29.98 -11.90 -13.33
CA SER A 174 -30.13 -12.28 -14.74
C SER A 174 -30.98 -13.54 -14.96
N ASN A 175 -31.04 -14.47 -13.97
CA ASN A 175 -31.64 -15.79 -14.17
C ASN A 175 -32.90 -16.04 -13.34
N GLY A 176 -33.16 -15.22 -12.30
CA GLY A 176 -34.27 -15.37 -11.38
C GLY A 176 -33.91 -16.13 -10.12
N LEU A 177 -34.89 -16.71 -9.44
CA LEU A 177 -34.76 -17.44 -8.21
C LEU A 177 -34.80 -18.94 -8.46
N TYR A 178 -33.73 -19.62 -8.05
CA TYR A 178 -33.62 -21.09 -8.11
C TYR A 178 -33.58 -21.67 -6.69
N ARG A 179 -33.97 -22.94 -6.56
CA ARG A 179 -33.76 -23.70 -5.32
C ARG A 179 -33.39 -25.14 -5.61
N GLY A 180 -32.62 -25.72 -4.70
CA GLY A 180 -32.32 -27.15 -4.66
C GLY A 180 -32.55 -27.68 -3.23
N LYS A 181 -33.08 -28.89 -3.10
CA LYS A 181 -33.34 -29.51 -1.80
C LYS A 181 -32.01 -29.97 -1.16
N LEU A 182 -31.73 -29.58 0.06
CA LEU A 182 -30.45 -29.86 0.73
C LEU A 182 -30.16 -31.38 0.93
N THR A 183 -31.18 -32.23 0.82
CA THR A 183 -31.02 -33.69 0.86
C THR A 183 -30.67 -34.32 -0.49
N ASP A 184 -30.77 -33.55 -1.57
CA ASP A 184 -30.50 -34.02 -2.93
C ASP A 184 -29.04 -33.73 -3.32
N ASN A 185 -28.55 -34.39 -4.38
CA ASN A 185 -27.23 -34.13 -4.91
C ASN A 185 -27.23 -32.78 -5.67
N LEU A 186 -26.93 -31.67 -4.98
CA LEU A 186 -26.91 -30.33 -5.56
C LEU A 186 -25.70 -30.04 -6.48
N LEU A 187 -24.76 -30.99 -6.63
CA LEU A 187 -23.73 -30.94 -7.66
C LEU A 187 -24.32 -31.16 -9.05
N ASP A 188 -25.46 -31.89 -9.12
CA ASP A 188 -26.21 -32.05 -10.35
C ASP A 188 -27.17 -30.85 -10.54
N LYS A 189 -26.98 -30.12 -11.64
CA LYS A 189 -27.85 -28.99 -12.01
C LYS A 189 -29.32 -29.37 -12.18
N ALA A 190 -29.62 -30.62 -12.50
CA ALA A 190 -31.00 -31.09 -12.66
C ALA A 190 -31.83 -31.02 -11.37
N ASN A 191 -31.16 -31.02 -10.21
CA ASN A 191 -31.76 -30.88 -8.88
C ASN A 191 -32.02 -29.42 -8.47
N TRP A 192 -31.73 -28.46 -9.39
CA TRP A 192 -32.05 -27.05 -9.18
C TRP A 192 -33.24 -26.64 -10.03
N THR A 193 -34.28 -26.12 -9.40
CA THR A 193 -35.50 -25.70 -10.07
C THR A 193 -35.69 -24.19 -9.96
N ARG A 194 -36.02 -23.54 -11.09
CA ARG A 194 -36.39 -22.13 -11.08
C ARG A 194 -37.80 -21.99 -10.45
N VAL A 195 -37.90 -21.16 -9.41
CA VAL A 195 -39.14 -21.01 -8.63
C VAL A 195 -39.68 -19.59 -8.61
N GLY A 196 -39.00 -18.64 -9.23
CA GLY A 196 -39.49 -17.26 -9.28
C GLY A 196 -38.57 -16.30 -10.01
N ASN A 197 -38.92 -15.03 -9.93
CA ASN A 197 -38.11 -13.94 -10.41
C ASN A 197 -37.15 -13.49 -9.29
N TYR A 198 -36.09 -12.80 -9.68
CA TYR A 198 -35.17 -12.17 -8.73
C TYR A 198 -35.90 -11.08 -7.92
N ALA A 199 -35.59 -11.01 -6.65
CA ALA A 199 -35.86 -9.86 -5.78
C ALA A 199 -34.56 -9.49 -5.05
N ALA A 200 -34.35 -8.24 -4.77
CA ALA A 200 -33.18 -7.80 -4.01
C ALA A 200 -33.17 -8.45 -2.60
N LYS A 201 -31.98 -8.73 -2.08
CA LYS A 201 -31.82 -9.29 -0.72
C LYS A 201 -32.48 -8.35 0.30
N PRO A 202 -33.42 -8.84 1.11
CA PRO A 202 -34.00 -8.00 2.16
C PRO A 202 -32.91 -7.56 3.16
N ASN A 203 -32.91 -6.29 3.54
CA ASN A 203 -32.08 -5.84 4.63
C ASN A 203 -32.76 -6.23 5.96
N THR A 204 -32.13 -7.15 6.70
CA THR A 204 -32.64 -7.68 7.97
C THR A 204 -32.09 -6.95 9.19
N VAL A 205 -31.14 -6.02 9.00
CA VAL A 205 -30.56 -5.23 10.09
C VAL A 205 -31.59 -4.18 10.55
N SER A 206 -31.88 -4.15 11.85
CA SER A 206 -32.83 -3.20 12.42
C SER A 206 -32.36 -1.74 12.26
N GLU A 207 -33.30 -0.81 12.14
CA GLU A 207 -32.98 0.62 12.03
C GLU A 207 -32.28 1.15 13.29
N ASP A 208 -32.64 0.63 14.48
CA ASP A 208 -31.97 0.99 15.74
C ASP A 208 -30.49 0.57 15.72
N LEU A 209 -30.18 -0.61 15.16
CA LEU A 209 -28.81 -1.08 15.04
C LEU A 209 -28.00 -0.27 14.02
N LYS A 210 -28.61 0.09 12.90
CA LYS A 210 -28.00 1.00 11.92
C LYS A 210 -27.74 2.39 12.52
N ALA A 211 -28.70 2.91 13.30
CA ALA A 211 -28.55 4.17 14.00
C ALA A 211 -27.40 4.12 15.03
N LEU A 212 -27.34 3.04 15.82
CA LEU A 212 -26.24 2.81 16.76
C LEU A 212 -24.88 2.82 16.04
N VAL A 213 -24.72 2.01 14.98
CA VAL A 213 -23.47 1.87 14.25
C VAL A 213 -22.98 3.22 13.69
N LYS A 214 -23.89 4.09 13.24
CA LYS A 214 -23.53 5.44 12.78
C LYS A 214 -22.95 6.35 13.87
N THR A 215 -23.18 6.04 15.15
CA THR A 215 -22.63 6.81 16.27
C THR A 215 -21.28 6.31 16.74
N LEU A 216 -20.87 5.10 16.32
CA LEU A 216 -19.60 4.49 16.73
C LEU A 216 -18.44 5.15 15.99
N GLN A 217 -17.36 5.38 16.72
CA GLN A 217 -16.14 5.98 16.19
C GLN A 217 -14.93 5.07 16.50
N PRO A 218 -14.66 4.08 15.64
CA PRO A 218 -13.52 3.19 15.85
C PRO A 218 -12.15 3.87 15.73
N GLY A 219 -12.13 5.13 15.25
CA GLY A 219 -10.90 5.86 14.94
C GLY A 219 -10.42 5.63 13.51
N GLY A 220 -9.18 6.01 13.23
CA GLY A 220 -8.59 5.87 11.90
C GLY A 220 -8.89 7.04 10.96
N PRO A 221 -8.35 7.00 9.72
CA PRO A 221 -8.60 7.98 8.67
C PRO A 221 -10.04 7.89 8.16
N LYS A 222 -10.55 8.96 7.58
CA LYS A 222 -11.90 8.95 6.98
C LYS A 222 -11.96 8.08 5.71
N TYR A 223 -10.86 8.08 4.91
CA TYR A 223 -10.76 7.33 3.66
C TYR A 223 -9.44 6.55 3.60
N ASN A 224 -9.41 5.44 2.88
CA ASN A 224 -8.21 4.66 2.58
C ASN A 224 -7.46 5.18 1.33
N TYR A 225 -7.37 6.51 1.16
CA TYR A 225 -6.72 7.15 0.01
C TYR A 225 -5.39 7.76 0.43
N PHE A 226 -4.29 7.11 0.04
CA PHE A 226 -2.93 7.46 0.45
C PHE A 226 -1.96 7.51 -0.74
N GLY A 227 -2.43 8.04 -1.88
CA GLY A 227 -1.58 8.21 -3.06
C GLY A 227 -0.54 9.33 -2.94
N PHE A 228 -0.70 10.20 -1.96
CA PHE A 228 0.26 11.24 -1.60
C PHE A 228 0.41 11.34 -0.09
N LEU A 229 1.65 11.39 0.38
CA LEU A 229 2.03 11.56 1.79
C LEU A 229 3.06 12.67 1.93
N LYS A 230 2.92 13.50 2.97
CA LYS A 230 3.91 14.53 3.32
C LYS A 230 4.03 14.69 4.83
N MET A 231 5.27 14.60 5.32
CA MET A 231 5.60 14.98 6.70
C MET A 231 5.87 16.47 6.78
N SER A 232 5.23 17.15 7.73
CA SER A 232 5.51 18.56 8.04
C SER A 232 5.19 18.86 9.49
N GLY A 233 6.10 19.50 10.23
CA GLY A 233 5.91 19.89 11.62
C GLY A 233 5.55 18.72 12.55
N GLY A 234 6.07 17.52 12.29
CA GLY A 234 5.76 16.30 13.06
C GLY A 234 4.38 15.70 12.78
N LYS A 235 3.65 16.20 11.79
CA LYS A 235 2.36 15.69 11.35
C LYS A 235 2.48 15.02 9.98
N LEU A 236 1.73 13.93 9.78
CA LEU A 236 1.57 13.32 8.46
C LEU A 236 0.32 13.88 7.78
N TYR A 237 0.50 14.48 6.63
CA TYR A 237 -0.59 14.90 5.74
C TYR A 237 -0.75 13.89 4.62
N SER A 238 -1.99 13.54 4.28
CA SER A 238 -2.31 12.64 3.17
C SER A 238 -3.46 13.15 2.33
N CYS A 239 -3.46 12.79 1.05
CA CYS A 239 -4.57 13.02 0.14
C CYS A 239 -4.65 11.92 -0.93
N ASN A 240 -5.62 12.04 -1.87
CA ASN A 240 -5.89 11.02 -2.88
C ASN A 240 -4.64 10.64 -3.70
N GLY A 241 -3.88 11.64 -4.17
CA GLY A 241 -2.65 11.44 -4.95
C GLY A 241 -2.84 10.91 -6.38
N THR A 242 -4.05 10.51 -6.74
CA THR A 242 -4.40 9.87 -8.03
C THR A 242 -5.69 10.45 -8.60
N MET A 243 -5.89 10.29 -9.92
CA MET A 243 -7.09 10.74 -10.62
C MET A 243 -8.05 9.57 -10.86
N ASN A 244 -8.92 9.29 -9.89
CA ASN A 244 -9.87 8.17 -9.92
C ASN A 244 -11.33 8.60 -9.70
N SER A 245 -11.60 9.91 -9.72
CA SER A 245 -12.89 10.51 -9.37
C SER A 245 -13.35 10.20 -7.94
N ASN A 246 -12.39 10.04 -7.04
CA ASN A 246 -12.64 9.87 -5.62
C ASN A 246 -13.04 11.20 -4.96
N PRO A 247 -13.86 11.19 -3.91
CA PRO A 247 -14.07 12.37 -3.09
C PRO A 247 -12.75 13.01 -2.67
N GLY A 248 -12.63 14.31 -2.81
CA GLY A 248 -11.44 15.06 -2.38
C GLY A 248 -11.29 14.98 -0.86
N CYS A 249 -10.09 14.73 -0.40
CA CYS A 249 -9.82 14.70 1.03
C CYS A 249 -8.40 15.14 1.33
N ILE A 250 -8.23 15.79 2.48
CA ILE A 250 -6.94 16.00 3.15
C ILE A 250 -7.09 15.48 4.56
N GLN A 251 -6.29 14.51 4.93
CA GLN A 251 -6.31 13.86 6.24
C GLN A 251 -4.97 14.08 6.94
N VAL A 252 -5.02 14.30 8.24
CA VAL A 252 -3.82 14.62 9.02
C VAL A 252 -3.75 13.72 10.24
N LEU A 253 -2.65 13.00 10.36
CA LEU A 253 -2.29 12.24 11.57
C LEU A 253 -1.34 13.06 12.43
N SER A 254 -1.71 13.27 13.68
CA SER A 254 -0.91 13.99 14.66
C SER A 254 -1.11 13.38 16.04
N ASN A 255 -0.04 12.94 16.71
CA ASN A 255 -0.11 12.30 18.04
C ASN A 255 -1.09 11.11 18.10
N ASP A 256 -1.03 10.24 17.09
CA ASP A 256 -1.92 9.07 16.90
C ASP A 256 -3.42 9.42 16.72
N GLU A 257 -3.77 10.69 16.53
CA GLU A 257 -5.13 11.15 16.24
C GLU A 257 -5.28 11.63 14.80
N TRP A 258 -6.42 11.25 14.18
CA TRP A 258 -6.77 11.68 12.83
C TRP A 258 -7.70 12.87 12.84
N SER A 259 -7.44 13.82 11.96
CA SER A 259 -8.33 14.91 11.62
C SER A 259 -8.48 15.00 10.11
N VAL A 260 -9.61 15.56 9.67
CA VAL A 260 -9.93 15.75 8.27
C VAL A 260 -10.18 17.23 8.03
N PHE A 261 -9.62 17.77 6.96
CA PHE A 261 -9.93 19.13 6.52
C PHE A 261 -11.38 19.17 6.05
N GLN A 262 -11.98 20.36 6.08
CA GLN A 262 -13.31 20.55 5.56
C GLN A 262 -13.43 19.97 4.14
N ASP A 263 -14.38 19.06 3.91
CA ASP A 263 -14.56 18.34 2.64
C ASP A 263 -15.97 18.50 2.03
N ASP A 264 -16.90 19.13 2.74
CA ASP A 264 -18.26 19.45 2.28
C ASP A 264 -18.32 20.79 1.49
N ILE A 265 -17.28 21.08 0.70
CA ILE A 265 -17.06 22.37 0.05
C ILE A 265 -17.72 22.51 -1.33
N ALA A 266 -18.24 21.42 -1.89
CA ALA A 266 -18.89 21.44 -3.19
C ALA A 266 -20.10 22.41 -3.25
N THR A 267 -20.85 22.53 -2.16
CA THR A 267 -21.97 23.47 -2.06
C THR A 267 -21.54 24.93 -2.05
N GLN A 268 -20.34 25.23 -1.58
CA GLN A 268 -19.77 26.59 -1.54
C GLN A 268 -19.15 27.00 -2.89
N THR A 269 -18.56 26.05 -3.59
CA THR A 269 -17.86 26.29 -4.85
C THR A 269 -18.74 26.10 -6.08
N GLY A 270 -19.81 25.32 -5.96
CA GLY A 270 -20.62 24.85 -7.10
C GLY A 270 -19.90 23.85 -7.99
N ILE A 271 -18.76 23.31 -7.55
CA ILE A 271 -17.90 22.38 -8.25
C ILE A 271 -17.66 21.16 -7.36
N ASN A 272 -17.64 19.96 -7.95
CA ASN A 272 -17.32 18.74 -7.19
C ASN A 272 -15.90 18.84 -6.63
N TYR A 273 -15.73 18.54 -5.36
CA TYR A 273 -14.42 18.43 -4.73
C TYR A 273 -13.92 16.97 -4.89
N GLN A 274 -12.96 16.77 -5.78
CA GLN A 274 -12.47 15.44 -6.17
C GLN A 274 -10.96 15.43 -6.35
N ASP A 275 -10.35 14.26 -6.20
CA ASP A 275 -8.98 13.97 -6.62
C ASP A 275 -7.96 15.04 -6.23
N VAL A 276 -7.72 15.23 -4.93
CA VAL A 276 -6.60 16.04 -4.45
C VAL A 276 -5.30 15.29 -4.74
N PHE A 277 -4.41 15.86 -5.56
CA PHE A 277 -3.20 15.19 -6.05
C PHE A 277 -1.98 15.35 -5.17
N SER A 278 -1.79 16.57 -4.68
CA SER A 278 -0.67 16.93 -3.80
C SER A 278 -1.02 18.15 -2.98
N LEU A 279 -0.27 18.38 -1.93
CA LEU A 279 -0.42 19.56 -1.08
C LEU A 279 0.92 20.03 -0.56
N ASP A 280 0.97 21.29 -0.14
CA ASP A 280 2.09 21.81 0.64
C ASP A 280 1.63 22.80 1.71
N ILE A 281 2.44 22.91 2.75
CA ILE A 281 2.22 23.74 3.92
C ILE A 281 3.10 24.99 3.80
N ASP A 282 2.53 26.17 4.01
CA ASP A 282 3.27 27.42 3.99
C ASP A 282 4.37 27.40 5.08
N PRO A 283 5.65 27.52 4.73
CA PRO A 283 6.74 27.47 5.73
C PRO A 283 6.69 28.64 6.74
N ARG A 284 5.91 29.68 6.45
CA ARG A 284 5.72 30.85 7.33
C ARG A 284 4.51 30.71 8.24
N ASP A 285 3.53 29.84 7.88
CA ASP A 285 2.26 29.62 8.60
C ASP A 285 1.80 28.17 8.48
N ASN A 286 2.11 27.36 9.47
CA ASN A 286 1.76 25.93 9.50
C ASN A 286 0.25 25.65 9.47
N SER A 287 -0.59 26.67 9.63
CA SER A 287 -2.05 26.54 9.49
C SER A 287 -2.52 26.69 8.04
N HIS A 288 -1.67 27.23 7.15
CA HIS A 288 -1.98 27.52 5.78
C HIS A 288 -1.51 26.41 4.87
N VAL A 289 -2.44 25.77 4.18
CA VAL A 289 -2.20 24.62 3.29
C VAL A 289 -2.79 24.92 1.92
N MET A 290 -1.99 24.65 0.89
CA MET A 290 -2.42 24.73 -0.50
C MET A 290 -2.43 23.33 -1.10
N ALA A 291 -3.50 22.97 -1.80
CA ALA A 291 -3.71 21.63 -2.32
C ALA A 291 -4.14 21.64 -3.79
N GLY A 292 -3.33 21.01 -4.64
CA GLY A 292 -3.60 20.85 -6.06
C GLY A 292 -4.57 19.70 -6.31
N SER A 293 -5.53 19.91 -7.19
CA SER A 293 -6.58 18.94 -7.48
C SER A 293 -6.94 18.90 -8.97
N ARG A 294 -7.98 18.15 -9.26
CA ARG A 294 -8.59 18.05 -10.59
C ARG A 294 -9.30 19.35 -11.02
N GLU A 295 -9.77 20.15 -10.07
CA GLU A 295 -10.56 21.35 -10.31
C GLU A 295 -9.79 22.66 -10.12
N GLY A 296 -8.47 22.58 -9.84
CA GLY A 296 -7.61 23.70 -9.57
C GLY A 296 -6.85 23.57 -8.25
N LEU A 297 -6.68 24.69 -7.55
CA LEU A 297 -5.91 24.79 -6.32
C LEU A 297 -6.82 25.23 -5.17
N TYR A 298 -6.90 24.41 -4.15
CA TYR A 298 -7.67 24.68 -2.93
C TYR A 298 -6.78 25.27 -1.84
N GLU A 299 -7.27 26.32 -1.20
CA GLU A 299 -6.64 26.99 -0.06
C GLU A 299 -7.37 26.66 1.21
N PHE A 300 -6.61 26.25 2.25
CA PHE A 300 -7.14 25.96 3.59
C PHE A 300 -6.34 26.71 4.65
N ARG A 301 -7.06 27.13 5.73
CA ARG A 301 -6.44 27.61 6.97
C ARG A 301 -7.05 26.93 8.17
N ASN A 302 -6.21 26.40 9.06
CA ASN A 302 -6.66 25.58 10.20
C ASN A 302 -7.62 24.45 9.79
N GLY A 303 -7.39 23.84 8.61
CA GLY A 303 -8.25 22.79 8.07
C GLY A 303 -9.59 23.24 7.51
N GLN A 304 -9.90 24.56 7.53
CA GLN A 304 -11.12 25.13 6.95
C GLN A 304 -10.86 25.65 5.56
N PHE A 305 -11.79 25.42 4.64
CA PHE A 305 -11.73 25.90 3.27
C PHE A 305 -11.78 27.45 3.24
N VAL A 306 -10.88 28.05 2.48
CA VAL A 306 -10.80 29.49 2.29
C VAL A 306 -11.22 29.87 0.87
N LYS A 307 -10.61 29.23 -0.14
CA LYS A 307 -10.81 29.62 -1.53
C LYS A 307 -10.43 28.50 -2.50
N LEU A 308 -11.11 28.47 -3.64
CA LEU A 308 -10.71 27.74 -4.84
C LEU A 308 -10.10 28.72 -5.85
N TRP A 309 -8.86 28.47 -6.20
CA TRP A 309 -8.13 29.13 -7.26
C TRP A 309 -8.24 28.31 -8.54
N ASN A 310 -8.75 28.94 -9.60
CA ASN A 310 -9.01 28.30 -10.88
C ASN A 310 -8.89 29.29 -12.04
N SER A 311 -9.32 28.93 -13.24
CA SER A 311 -9.24 29.80 -14.42
C SER A 311 -10.07 31.09 -14.35
N ASP A 312 -10.99 31.21 -13.40
CA ASP A 312 -11.79 32.42 -13.23
C ASP A 312 -11.06 33.51 -12.42
N ASN A 313 -10.07 33.12 -11.60
CA ASN A 313 -9.47 34.02 -10.61
C ASN A 313 -7.96 33.84 -10.43
N SER A 314 -7.31 33.11 -11.32
CA SER A 314 -5.87 32.83 -11.32
C SER A 314 -5.33 32.62 -12.73
N LEU A 315 -4.05 32.26 -12.85
CA LEU A 315 -3.42 31.85 -14.11
C LEU A 315 -3.54 30.34 -14.38
N ILE A 316 -4.26 29.59 -13.56
CA ILE A 316 -4.53 28.16 -13.79
C ILE A 316 -5.42 28.02 -15.02
N GLU A 317 -5.06 27.11 -15.92
CA GLU A 317 -5.79 26.87 -17.16
C GLU A 317 -6.48 25.52 -17.14
N SER A 318 -7.67 25.47 -17.76
CA SER A 318 -8.36 24.21 -18.06
C SER A 318 -7.89 23.66 -19.41
N PHE A 319 -7.74 22.34 -19.51
CA PHE A 319 -7.44 21.67 -20.78
C PHE A 319 -8.49 21.97 -21.87
N ASN A 320 -9.69 22.25 -21.45
CA ASN A 320 -10.79 22.70 -22.29
C ASN A 320 -11.40 23.96 -21.69
N LYS A 321 -11.23 25.10 -22.37
CA LYS A 321 -11.71 26.44 -21.92
C LYS A 321 -13.19 26.49 -21.47
N LYS A 322 -13.98 25.45 -21.80
CA LYS A 322 -15.39 25.33 -21.41
C LYS A 322 -15.63 24.48 -20.14
N SER A 323 -14.60 23.77 -19.64
CA SER A 323 -14.74 22.89 -18.48
C SER A 323 -14.11 23.50 -17.24
N LYS A 324 -14.90 23.75 -16.22
CA LYS A 324 -14.40 24.17 -14.89
C LYS A 324 -13.99 23.00 -13.99
N ASN A 325 -14.29 21.77 -14.39
CA ASN A 325 -14.04 20.55 -13.63
C ASN A 325 -12.79 19.79 -14.14
N TYR A 326 -11.89 20.44 -14.86
CA TYR A 326 -10.70 19.80 -15.40
C TYR A 326 -9.56 20.80 -15.55
N GLN A 327 -9.03 21.22 -14.41
CA GLN A 327 -7.95 22.19 -14.28
C GLN A 327 -6.84 21.57 -13.44
N LEU A 328 -6.09 20.68 -14.07
CA LEU A 328 -5.22 19.71 -13.40
C LEU A 328 -4.00 20.38 -12.77
N VAL A 329 -3.99 20.49 -11.46
CA VAL A 329 -2.83 20.94 -10.66
C VAL A 329 -2.25 19.73 -9.93
N PHE A 330 -1.30 19.01 -10.57
CA PHE A 330 -0.71 17.81 -9.99
C PHE A 330 0.45 18.08 -9.03
N GLY A 331 1.15 19.17 -9.20
CA GLY A 331 2.29 19.54 -8.36
C GLY A 331 2.07 20.85 -7.61
N VAL A 332 2.34 20.84 -6.32
CA VAL A 332 2.28 22.01 -5.44
C VAL A 332 3.48 21.98 -4.49
N MET A 333 4.21 23.09 -4.38
CA MET A 333 5.37 23.20 -3.50
C MET A 333 5.64 24.65 -3.11
N TYR A 334 5.78 24.93 -1.84
CA TYR A 334 6.34 26.19 -1.37
C TYR A 334 7.87 26.19 -1.46
N ASP A 335 8.44 27.30 -1.90
CA ASP A 335 9.87 27.54 -1.73
C ASP A 335 10.18 28.07 -0.31
N LYS A 336 11.47 28.17 0.02
CA LYS A 336 11.95 28.68 1.31
C LYS A 336 11.55 30.14 1.58
N ASP A 337 11.26 30.92 0.54
CA ASP A 337 10.89 32.33 0.63
C ASP A 337 9.38 32.53 0.78
N GLY A 338 8.61 31.42 0.68
CA GLY A 338 7.15 31.38 0.83
C GLY A 338 6.39 31.67 -0.46
N ASN A 339 7.03 31.55 -1.63
CA ASN A 339 6.32 31.53 -2.90
C ASN A 339 5.82 30.12 -3.19
N LEU A 340 4.64 29.99 -3.76
CA LEU A 340 4.03 28.72 -4.11
C LEU A 340 4.26 28.43 -5.59
N TRP A 341 4.91 27.31 -5.88
CA TRP A 341 5.13 26.79 -7.22
C TRP A 341 4.09 25.73 -7.55
N LEU A 342 3.57 25.75 -8.79
CA LEU A 342 2.53 24.84 -9.25
C LEU A 342 2.86 24.26 -10.61
N LEU A 343 2.39 23.05 -10.85
CA LEU A 343 2.41 22.39 -12.15
C LEU A 343 0.96 22.18 -12.63
N ASN A 344 0.59 22.96 -13.64
CA ASN A 344 -0.70 22.84 -14.31
C ASN A 344 -0.57 21.97 -15.56
N SER A 345 -0.98 20.70 -15.45
CA SER A 345 -0.93 19.73 -16.52
C SER A 345 -2.04 19.92 -17.54
N GLN A 346 -1.78 19.53 -18.80
CA GLN A 346 -2.71 19.63 -19.92
C GLN A 346 -3.23 21.05 -20.15
N ALA A 347 -2.47 22.05 -19.74
CA ALA A 347 -2.80 23.45 -19.92
C ALA A 347 -2.51 23.92 -21.35
N PRO A 348 -3.33 24.82 -21.95
CA PRO A 348 -3.16 25.28 -23.32
C PRO A 348 -1.93 26.11 -23.58
N THR A 349 -1.43 26.88 -22.60
CA THR A 349 -0.34 27.85 -22.88
C THR A 349 0.85 27.73 -21.93
N GLN A 350 0.67 27.25 -20.72
CA GLN A 350 1.71 27.27 -19.69
C GLN A 350 1.50 26.19 -18.62
N SER A 351 2.59 25.68 -18.05
CA SER A 351 2.54 24.63 -17.04
C SER A 351 3.14 25.04 -15.71
N ILE A 352 4.19 25.88 -15.71
CA ILE A 352 4.87 26.30 -14.49
C ILE A 352 4.26 27.64 -14.07
N LEU A 353 3.69 27.68 -12.89
CA LEU A 353 3.09 28.86 -12.29
C LEU A 353 3.72 29.15 -10.93
N GLU A 354 3.78 30.41 -10.56
CA GLU A 354 4.16 30.90 -9.24
C GLU A 354 3.03 31.76 -8.67
N TYR A 355 2.61 31.49 -7.46
CA TYR A 355 1.84 32.42 -6.64
C TYR A 355 2.78 32.97 -5.58
N THR A 356 3.17 34.23 -5.74
CA THR A 356 4.19 34.84 -4.88
C THR A 356 3.69 35.04 -3.45
N LYS A 357 4.62 35.15 -2.52
CA LYS A 357 4.31 35.47 -1.11
C LYS A 357 3.55 36.80 -0.94
N ASP A 358 3.60 37.69 -1.92
CA ASP A 358 2.93 38.99 -1.94
C ASP A 358 1.54 38.92 -2.62
N GLY A 359 1.12 37.73 -3.09
CA GLY A 359 -0.20 37.48 -3.66
C GLY A 359 -0.30 37.73 -5.17
N GLU A 360 0.80 37.73 -5.88
CA GLU A 360 0.83 37.94 -7.34
C GLU A 360 0.99 36.60 -8.07
N TRP A 361 0.28 36.42 -9.18
CA TRP A 361 0.44 35.29 -10.07
C TRP A 361 1.46 35.58 -11.18
N LYS A 362 2.36 34.60 -11.42
CA LYS A 362 3.30 34.62 -12.55
C LYS A 362 3.26 33.30 -13.29
N ALA A 363 3.51 33.33 -14.59
CA ALA A 363 3.58 32.14 -15.44
C ALA A 363 4.91 32.09 -16.18
N PHE A 364 5.40 30.88 -16.36
CA PHE A 364 6.69 30.58 -16.97
C PHE A 364 6.47 29.57 -18.12
N PRO A 365 6.15 30.07 -19.34
CA PRO A 365 5.93 29.21 -20.50
C PRO A 365 7.23 28.60 -20.99
N HIS A 366 7.18 27.28 -21.28
CA HIS A 366 8.28 26.48 -21.83
C HIS A 366 7.77 25.57 -22.94
N GLU A 367 8.32 25.69 -24.16
CA GLU A 367 7.93 24.89 -25.31
C GLU A 367 8.22 23.38 -25.08
N GLU A 368 9.25 23.09 -24.29
CA GLU A 368 9.63 21.71 -23.90
C GLU A 368 8.52 20.96 -23.18
N LEU A 369 7.63 21.69 -22.51
CA LEU A 369 6.49 21.12 -21.79
C LEU A 369 5.23 21.03 -22.67
N MET A 370 5.15 21.76 -23.80
CA MET A 370 3.95 21.88 -24.65
C MET A 370 3.93 20.81 -25.76
N LYS A 371 3.94 19.52 -25.38
CA LYS A 371 4.11 18.40 -26.33
C LYS A 371 2.95 17.41 -26.42
N LEU A 372 1.84 17.65 -25.73
CA LEU A 372 0.66 16.80 -25.82
C LEU A 372 -0.20 17.20 -27.04
N LYS A 373 -0.25 16.37 -28.09
CA LYS A 373 -0.85 16.74 -29.39
C LYS A 373 -2.08 15.94 -29.80
N TYR A 374 -2.50 14.92 -29.07
CA TYR A 374 -3.40 13.93 -29.63
C TYR A 374 -4.90 14.19 -29.41
N LEU A 375 -5.29 15.12 -28.56
CA LEU A 375 -6.72 15.39 -28.29
C LEU A 375 -7.21 16.73 -28.84
N PHE A 376 -6.31 17.65 -29.22
CA PHE A 376 -6.64 19.02 -29.58
C PHE A 376 -5.80 19.49 -30.78
N PRO A 377 -6.33 20.44 -31.60
CA PRO A 377 -5.58 21.00 -32.72
C PRO A 377 -4.27 21.66 -32.31
N GLU A 378 -4.27 22.33 -31.15
CA GLU A 378 -3.10 23.03 -30.63
C GLU A 378 -2.40 22.17 -29.57
N PRO A 379 -1.05 22.24 -29.48
CA PRO A 379 -0.30 21.58 -28.45
C PRO A 379 -0.75 22.01 -27.04
N GLN A 380 -0.77 21.08 -26.11
CA GLN A 380 -1.02 21.33 -24.69
C GLN A 380 0.18 20.89 -23.87
N SER A 381 0.22 21.29 -22.62
CA SER A 381 1.22 20.82 -21.70
C SER A 381 1.08 19.34 -21.39
N LEU A 382 2.17 18.73 -20.93
CA LEU A 382 2.28 17.30 -20.68
C LEU A 382 1.21 16.78 -19.71
N GLY A 383 0.93 15.47 -19.80
CA GLY A 383 -0.26 14.84 -19.21
C GLY A 383 -0.29 14.83 -17.69
N THR A 384 0.84 14.55 -17.03
CA THR A 384 0.89 14.38 -15.56
C THR A 384 2.23 14.90 -15.03
N LEU A 385 2.33 16.21 -14.90
CA LEU A 385 3.50 16.89 -14.32
C LEU A 385 3.38 16.89 -12.79
N LYS A 386 4.24 16.16 -12.09
CA LYS A 386 4.16 15.97 -10.64
C LYS A 386 5.52 15.82 -9.96
N GLY A 387 5.52 15.65 -8.64
CA GLY A 387 6.72 15.34 -7.86
C GLY A 387 7.65 16.54 -7.71
N LEU A 388 7.08 17.74 -7.56
CA LEU A 388 7.87 18.96 -7.27
C LEU A 388 8.73 18.77 -6.03
N MET A 389 10.02 19.01 -6.19
CA MET A 389 10.99 19.06 -5.09
C MET A 389 12.10 20.07 -5.41
N THR A 390 12.69 20.63 -4.38
CA THR A 390 13.90 21.45 -4.50
C THR A 390 15.10 20.64 -4.06
N ASP A 391 16.15 20.57 -4.88
CA ASP A 391 17.38 19.90 -4.52
C ASP A 391 18.30 20.79 -3.65
N SER A 392 19.41 20.23 -3.18
CA SER A 392 20.39 20.92 -2.33
C SER A 392 21.05 22.15 -3.00
N ARG A 393 20.98 22.26 -4.33
CA ARG A 393 21.51 23.36 -5.14
C ARG A 393 20.48 24.45 -5.42
N GLY A 394 19.21 24.22 -5.06
CA GLY A 394 18.09 25.14 -5.29
C GLY A 394 17.41 24.99 -6.64
N LEU A 395 17.66 23.90 -7.38
CA LEU A 395 16.92 23.56 -8.59
C LEU A 395 15.59 22.90 -8.22
N VAL A 396 14.53 23.23 -8.94
CA VAL A 396 13.21 22.62 -8.80
C VAL A 396 13.10 21.47 -9.80
N TRP A 397 12.94 20.26 -9.27
CA TRP A 397 12.78 19.05 -10.07
C TRP A 397 11.33 18.59 -10.11
N PHE A 398 10.95 17.97 -11.24
CA PHE A 398 9.65 17.33 -11.42
C PHE A 398 9.69 16.30 -12.56
N VAL A 399 8.66 15.45 -12.63
CA VAL A 399 8.54 14.36 -13.61
C VAL A 399 7.25 14.49 -14.43
N ASN A 400 7.22 13.84 -15.59
CA ASN A 400 6.00 13.54 -16.33
C ASN A 400 5.66 12.05 -16.19
N ASP A 401 4.72 11.70 -15.31
CA ASP A 401 4.22 10.34 -15.11
C ASP A 401 3.14 10.03 -16.16
N HIS A 402 3.50 10.09 -17.42
CA HIS A 402 2.61 9.82 -18.52
C HIS A 402 3.35 9.14 -19.67
N TYR A 403 2.70 8.19 -20.35
CA TYR A 403 3.30 7.42 -21.45
C TYR A 403 3.61 8.28 -22.69
N THR A 404 2.97 9.42 -22.83
CA THR A 404 3.32 10.40 -23.86
C THR A 404 4.45 11.28 -23.35
N VAL A 405 5.60 11.19 -24.00
CA VAL A 405 6.83 11.91 -23.66
C VAL A 405 7.27 11.63 -22.20
N PRO A 406 7.66 10.37 -21.85
CA PRO A 406 8.30 10.10 -20.57
C PRO A 406 9.49 11.02 -20.36
N SER A 407 9.52 11.75 -19.24
CA SER A 407 10.52 12.80 -19.05
C SER A 407 10.62 13.27 -17.59
N PHE A 408 11.71 13.91 -17.27
CA PHE A 408 11.90 14.65 -16.04
C PHE A 408 12.65 15.95 -16.32
N TYR A 409 12.58 16.89 -15.38
CA TYR A 409 12.97 18.28 -15.62
C TYR A 409 13.68 18.85 -14.41
N ALA A 410 14.65 19.75 -14.66
CA ALA A 410 15.26 20.61 -13.66
C ALA A 410 15.03 22.07 -14.06
N TYR A 411 14.34 22.82 -13.22
CA TYR A 411 13.97 24.20 -13.43
C TYR A 411 14.74 25.12 -12.47
N GLN A 412 15.37 26.16 -13.03
CA GLN A 412 16.08 27.16 -12.27
C GLN A 412 15.23 28.44 -12.16
N THR A 413 14.62 28.63 -11.00
CA THR A 413 13.68 29.74 -10.75
C THR A 413 14.26 31.13 -11.00
N GLY A 414 15.53 31.36 -10.63
CA GLY A 414 16.18 32.68 -10.76
C GLY A 414 16.47 33.15 -12.20
N THR A 415 16.63 32.21 -13.15
CA THR A 415 16.98 32.48 -14.56
C THR A 415 15.89 32.06 -15.53
N ASN A 416 14.82 31.42 -15.05
CA ASN A 416 13.78 30.80 -15.88
C ASN A 416 14.34 29.75 -16.86
N ALA A 417 15.45 29.08 -16.53
CA ALA A 417 16.03 28.05 -17.37
C ALA A 417 15.43 26.68 -17.04
N LEU A 418 15.06 25.91 -18.08
CA LEU A 418 14.52 24.55 -17.94
C LEU A 418 15.42 23.56 -18.66
N ASN A 419 16.05 22.67 -17.91
CA ASN A 419 16.71 21.48 -18.45
C ASN A 419 15.67 20.38 -18.63
N SER A 420 15.57 19.83 -19.83
CA SER A 420 14.57 18.86 -20.22
C SER A 420 15.24 17.53 -20.58
N TYR A 421 14.94 16.47 -19.83
CA TYR A 421 15.46 15.13 -20.03
C TYR A 421 14.34 14.24 -20.57
N GLN A 422 14.37 13.98 -21.87
CA GLN A 422 13.33 13.23 -22.59
C GLN A 422 13.95 12.04 -23.31
N GLY A 423 13.17 10.96 -23.48
CA GLY A 423 13.63 9.79 -24.22
C GLY A 423 13.99 10.06 -25.69
N PRO A 424 14.75 9.17 -26.36
CA PRO A 424 15.11 7.84 -25.85
C PRO A 424 16.20 7.89 -24.78
N PHE A 425 15.97 7.14 -23.68
CA PHE A 425 16.93 7.06 -22.60
C PHE A 425 17.94 5.93 -22.85
N VAL A 426 19.19 6.17 -22.49
CA VAL A 426 20.31 5.21 -22.63
C VAL A 426 21.06 5.19 -21.31
N ASN A 427 21.42 3.98 -20.84
CA ASN A 427 22.20 3.82 -19.62
C ASN A 427 23.72 4.01 -19.88
N GLU A 428 24.53 3.89 -18.84
CA GLU A 428 25.99 4.03 -18.89
C GLU A 428 26.69 3.03 -19.83
N ASP A 429 26.04 1.90 -20.14
CA ASP A 429 26.57 0.88 -21.08
C ASP A 429 26.11 1.12 -22.53
N GLY A 430 25.39 2.20 -22.79
CA GLY A 430 24.82 2.49 -24.12
C GLY A 430 23.57 1.68 -24.45
N THR A 431 22.96 1.02 -23.47
CA THR A 431 21.74 0.24 -23.68
C THR A 431 20.52 1.15 -23.67
N SER A 432 19.68 1.05 -24.69
CA SER A 432 18.42 1.78 -24.76
C SER A 432 17.39 1.22 -23.77
N LEU A 433 16.71 2.12 -23.08
CA LEU A 433 15.78 1.81 -22.01
C LEU A 433 14.35 2.12 -22.43
N SER A 434 13.45 1.13 -22.34
CA SER A 434 12.03 1.27 -22.66
C SER A 434 11.24 1.89 -21.49
N ILE A 435 11.58 3.13 -21.13
CA ILE A 435 10.89 3.87 -20.06
C ILE A 435 9.58 4.42 -20.62
N THR A 436 8.46 4.02 -20.02
CA THR A 436 7.11 4.45 -20.42
C THR A 436 6.57 5.60 -19.59
N SER A 437 7.15 5.88 -18.41
CA SER A 437 6.86 7.08 -17.59
C SER A 437 7.99 7.29 -16.58
N CYS A 438 8.16 8.54 -16.12
CA CYS A 438 8.98 8.87 -14.97
C CYS A 438 8.03 9.15 -13.80
N GLN A 439 8.07 8.32 -12.73
CA GLN A 439 7.00 8.27 -11.74
C GLN A 439 7.29 9.05 -10.48
N CYS A 440 8.55 9.10 -10.08
CA CYS A 440 9.01 9.87 -8.93
C CYS A 440 10.47 10.29 -9.12
N ILE A 441 10.89 11.29 -8.36
CA ILE A 441 12.25 11.81 -8.33
C ILE A 441 12.61 12.21 -6.90
N THR A 442 13.84 11.96 -6.48
CA THR A 442 14.35 12.36 -5.16
C THR A 442 15.86 12.53 -5.19
N GLU A 443 16.39 13.38 -4.31
CA GLU A 443 17.82 13.56 -4.09
C GLU A 443 18.28 12.69 -2.93
N ASP A 444 19.44 12.02 -3.06
CA ASP A 444 20.07 11.32 -1.95
C ASP A 444 21.07 12.22 -1.19
N LYS A 445 21.65 11.72 -0.09
CA LYS A 445 22.57 12.51 0.76
C LYS A 445 23.94 12.74 0.11
N ASP A 446 24.24 12.05 -0.98
CA ASP A 446 25.42 12.26 -1.82
C ASP A 446 25.14 13.22 -2.98
N ASN A 447 23.94 13.84 -2.97
CA ASN A 447 23.41 14.77 -3.98
C ASN A 447 23.19 14.13 -5.37
N ASN A 448 23.02 12.80 -5.44
CA ASN A 448 22.61 12.12 -6.65
C ASN A 448 21.09 12.21 -6.80
N MET A 449 20.60 12.31 -8.04
CA MET A 449 19.17 12.32 -8.33
C MET A 449 18.70 10.93 -8.73
N TRP A 450 17.75 10.38 -7.99
CA TRP A 450 17.11 9.10 -8.25
C TRP A 450 15.77 9.28 -8.96
N ILE A 451 15.57 8.54 -10.04
CA ILE A 451 14.34 8.56 -10.84
C ILE A 451 13.71 7.17 -10.79
N GLY A 452 12.47 7.09 -10.33
CA GLY A 452 11.67 5.86 -10.34
C GLY A 452 10.92 5.71 -11.67
N THR A 453 10.98 4.51 -12.26
CA THR A 453 10.34 4.18 -13.53
C THR A 453 9.66 2.81 -13.47
N PRO A 454 8.82 2.44 -14.46
CA PRO A 454 8.23 1.10 -14.53
C PRO A 454 9.22 -0.05 -14.75
N VAL A 455 10.48 0.25 -15.09
CA VAL A 455 11.50 -0.76 -15.43
C VAL A 455 12.69 -0.76 -14.46
N GLY A 456 12.58 -0.05 -13.36
CA GLY A 456 13.59 0.06 -12.30
C GLY A 456 13.95 1.51 -12.00
N PRO A 457 14.79 1.74 -10.98
CA PRO A 457 15.31 3.06 -10.68
C PRO A 457 16.52 3.39 -11.55
N PHE A 458 16.71 4.67 -11.83
CA PHE A 458 17.89 5.24 -12.43
C PHE A 458 18.45 6.33 -11.55
N MET A 459 19.74 6.58 -11.67
CA MET A 459 20.43 7.62 -10.92
C MET A 459 21.18 8.54 -11.89
N ILE A 460 21.16 9.84 -11.63
CA ILE A 460 22.11 10.80 -12.19
C ILE A 460 23.08 11.12 -11.07
N GLU A 461 24.34 10.83 -11.28
CA GLU A 461 25.39 11.16 -10.33
C GLU A 461 25.52 12.68 -10.17
N SER A 462 25.81 13.14 -8.97
CA SER A 462 25.95 14.58 -8.66
C SER A 462 26.95 15.31 -9.57
N THR A 463 27.95 14.61 -10.08
CA THR A 463 28.96 15.13 -11.03
C THR A 463 28.41 15.34 -12.45
N GLN A 464 27.31 14.68 -12.79
CA GLN A 464 26.66 14.77 -14.11
C GLN A 464 25.51 15.80 -14.15
N LEU A 465 25.14 16.33 -12.99
CA LEU A 465 24.05 17.28 -12.87
C LEU A 465 24.47 18.65 -13.40
N GLY A 466 23.82 19.12 -14.44
CA GLY A 466 24.18 20.33 -15.19
C GLY A 466 24.69 20.05 -16.59
N GLU A 467 25.04 18.80 -16.89
CA GLU A 467 25.35 18.40 -18.27
C GLU A 467 24.07 18.42 -19.13
N ALA A 468 24.22 18.76 -20.38
CA ALA A 468 23.09 18.80 -21.32
C ALA A 468 22.50 17.41 -21.59
N ASN A 469 23.33 16.37 -21.49
CA ASN A 469 22.95 14.98 -21.66
C ASN A 469 23.62 14.14 -20.55
N PRO A 470 23.06 14.13 -19.33
CA PRO A 470 23.63 13.37 -18.23
C PRO A 470 23.50 11.87 -18.49
N ILE A 471 24.48 11.12 -18.00
CA ILE A 471 24.45 9.66 -18.05
C ILE A 471 23.42 9.17 -17.02
N LEU A 472 22.48 8.33 -17.46
CA LEU A 472 21.57 7.63 -16.58
C LEU A 472 22.23 6.35 -16.10
N THR A 473 22.64 6.31 -14.85
CA THR A 473 23.30 5.17 -14.26
C THR A 473 22.28 4.16 -13.75
N GLN A 474 22.33 2.92 -14.24
CA GLN A 474 21.71 1.77 -13.60
C GLN A 474 22.72 1.12 -12.66
N VAL A 475 22.45 1.20 -11.35
CA VAL A 475 23.37 0.66 -10.36
C VAL A 475 23.57 -0.87 -10.56
N LYS A 476 24.80 -1.31 -10.69
CA LYS A 476 25.17 -2.71 -10.90
C LYS A 476 25.37 -3.42 -9.58
N VAL A 477 24.60 -4.48 -9.35
CA VAL A 477 24.66 -5.33 -8.17
C VAL A 477 25.39 -6.63 -8.53
N PRO A 478 26.57 -6.91 -7.96
CA PRO A 478 27.33 -8.15 -8.22
C PRO A 478 26.50 -9.38 -7.86
N ARG A 479 26.53 -10.42 -8.69
CA ARG A 479 25.79 -11.67 -8.43
C ARG A 479 26.37 -12.49 -7.29
N ASN A 480 27.65 -12.34 -7.00
CA ASN A 480 28.38 -13.10 -5.96
C ASN A 480 28.22 -14.64 -6.10
N ASP A 481 28.05 -15.12 -7.32
CA ASP A 481 27.89 -16.54 -7.70
C ASP A 481 29.19 -17.18 -8.21
N GLY A 482 30.32 -16.49 -8.03
CA GLY A 482 31.63 -16.88 -8.55
C GLY A 482 31.88 -16.42 -9.99
N THR A 483 30.96 -15.73 -10.62
CA THR A 483 31.13 -15.05 -11.89
C THR A 483 31.43 -13.55 -11.68
N ASN A 484 31.93 -12.88 -12.71
CA ASN A 484 32.11 -11.42 -12.72
C ASN A 484 30.86 -10.70 -13.28
N TYR A 485 29.68 -11.34 -13.25
CA TYR A 485 28.44 -10.74 -13.71
C TYR A 485 27.75 -9.92 -12.60
N ALA A 486 27.04 -8.90 -13.04
CA ALA A 486 26.18 -8.09 -12.20
C ALA A 486 24.78 -7.99 -12.83
N ASP A 487 23.76 -7.85 -11.97
CA ASP A 487 22.42 -7.47 -12.38
C ASP A 487 22.22 -5.97 -12.09
N TYR A 488 21.26 -5.34 -12.74
CA TYR A 488 20.91 -3.97 -12.39
C TYR A 488 19.98 -3.94 -11.18
N LEU A 489 20.18 -2.98 -10.29
CA LEU A 489 19.35 -2.79 -9.09
C LEU A 489 17.88 -2.70 -9.47
N LEU A 490 17.05 -3.57 -8.88
CA LEU A 490 15.59 -3.62 -9.07
C LEU A 490 15.17 -3.59 -10.55
N SER A 491 15.93 -4.20 -11.43
CA SER A 491 15.63 -4.26 -12.88
C SER A 491 14.26 -4.90 -13.13
N GLY A 492 13.43 -4.23 -13.93
CA GLY A 492 12.07 -4.67 -14.24
C GLY A 492 11.05 -4.48 -13.12
N VAL A 493 11.44 -3.87 -12.01
CA VAL A 493 10.53 -3.53 -10.89
C VAL A 493 9.94 -2.14 -11.13
N ASN A 494 8.61 -2.04 -11.00
CA ASN A 494 7.89 -0.78 -11.19
C ASN A 494 7.98 0.09 -9.93
N ILE A 495 8.79 1.17 -9.97
CA ILE A 495 9.09 2.05 -8.84
C ILE A 495 8.12 3.23 -8.82
N LYS A 496 7.28 3.31 -7.79
CA LYS A 496 6.26 4.35 -7.61
C LYS A 496 6.70 5.49 -6.70
N SER A 497 7.49 5.20 -5.68
CA SER A 497 7.93 6.17 -4.70
C SER A 497 9.32 5.83 -4.19
N ILE A 498 10.12 6.85 -3.92
CA ILE A 498 11.46 6.72 -3.34
C ILE A 498 11.58 7.74 -2.22
N VAL A 499 12.01 7.31 -1.03
CA VAL A 499 12.41 8.21 0.04
C VAL A 499 13.77 7.82 0.59
N VAL A 500 14.55 8.81 0.98
CA VAL A 500 15.91 8.65 1.50
C VAL A 500 15.91 8.98 2.98
N ASP A 501 16.40 8.05 3.80
CA ASP A 501 16.47 8.25 5.24
C ASP A 501 17.73 9.03 5.67
N LYS A 502 17.81 9.32 6.97
CA LYS A 502 18.96 10.05 7.55
C LYS A 502 20.32 9.37 7.34
N ASN A 503 20.33 8.05 7.14
CA ASN A 503 21.53 7.24 6.92
C ASN A 503 21.84 7.03 5.43
N ASN A 504 21.23 7.81 4.54
CA ASN A 504 21.35 7.68 3.08
C ASN A 504 20.86 6.34 2.52
N ARG A 505 20.03 5.58 3.26
CA ARG A 505 19.40 4.38 2.74
C ARG A 505 18.18 4.77 1.91
N LYS A 506 17.89 4.01 0.87
CA LYS A 506 16.82 4.28 -0.06
C LYS A 506 15.69 3.28 0.13
N TRP A 507 14.50 3.79 0.43
CA TRP A 507 13.27 3.01 0.46
C TRP A 507 12.58 3.13 -0.89
N PHE A 508 12.34 2.00 -1.54
CA PHE A 508 11.66 1.93 -2.83
C PHE A 508 10.28 1.31 -2.66
N GLY A 509 9.24 2.10 -2.84
CA GLY A 509 7.85 1.65 -2.93
C GLY A 509 7.53 1.25 -4.36
N THR A 510 6.97 0.05 -4.53
CA THR A 510 6.78 -0.55 -5.85
C THR A 510 5.32 -0.86 -6.15
N ASN A 511 5.01 -1.06 -7.41
CA ASN A 511 3.71 -1.58 -7.83
C ASN A 511 3.83 -3.10 -8.05
N GLY A 512 3.29 -3.87 -7.11
CA GLY A 512 3.21 -5.33 -7.17
C GLY A 512 4.39 -6.11 -6.60
N ASN A 513 5.47 -5.42 -6.13
CA ASN A 513 6.65 -6.09 -5.57
C ASN A 513 6.94 -5.67 -4.12
N GLY A 514 6.04 -4.96 -3.45
CA GLY A 514 6.20 -4.53 -2.07
C GLY A 514 7.23 -3.41 -1.89
N LEU A 515 7.93 -3.43 -0.75
CA LEU A 515 8.82 -2.38 -0.28
C LEU A 515 10.26 -2.90 -0.14
N TYR A 516 11.20 -2.21 -0.78
CA TYR A 516 12.63 -2.51 -0.65
C TYR A 516 13.35 -1.44 0.17
N LEU A 517 14.31 -1.87 0.96
CA LEU A 517 15.30 -0.99 1.60
C LEU A 517 16.69 -1.33 1.06
N ILE A 518 17.33 -0.34 0.46
CA ILE A 518 18.68 -0.44 -0.08
C ILE A 518 19.63 0.38 0.79
N ALA A 519 20.78 -0.17 1.11
CA ALA A 519 21.81 0.48 1.92
C ALA A 519 22.37 1.75 1.26
N ALA A 520 23.16 2.51 2.04
CA ALA A 520 23.82 3.72 1.54
C ALA A 520 24.79 3.46 0.37
N ASP A 521 25.33 2.24 0.28
CA ASP A 521 26.21 1.80 -0.81
C ASP A 521 25.50 1.64 -2.18
N ASN A 522 24.17 1.77 -2.20
CA ASN A 522 23.30 1.61 -3.38
C ASN A 522 23.26 0.18 -3.96
N ILE A 523 23.88 -0.80 -3.31
CA ILE A 523 24.05 -2.18 -3.81
C ILE A 523 23.36 -3.19 -2.89
N THR A 524 23.53 -3.03 -1.56
CA THR A 524 23.07 -4.00 -0.57
C THR A 524 21.58 -3.84 -0.30
N THR A 525 20.81 -4.91 -0.53
CA THR A 525 19.40 -4.96 -0.10
C THR A 525 19.36 -5.33 1.38
N LEU A 526 18.92 -4.39 2.22
CA LEU A 526 18.80 -4.58 3.67
C LEU A 526 17.47 -5.24 4.05
N ALA A 527 16.40 -4.96 3.31
CA ALA A 527 15.08 -5.56 3.52
C ALA A 527 14.24 -5.58 2.25
N HIS A 528 13.36 -6.59 2.15
CA HIS A 528 12.31 -6.68 1.16
C HIS A 528 11.03 -7.14 1.84
N PHE A 529 10.10 -6.22 2.03
CA PHE A 529 8.81 -6.48 2.65
C PHE A 529 7.73 -6.65 1.59
N THR A 530 6.98 -7.74 1.72
CA THR A 530 5.78 -8.01 0.93
C THR A 530 4.60 -8.31 1.85
N LYS A 531 3.38 -8.27 1.30
CA LYS A 531 2.18 -8.68 2.03
C LYS A 531 2.29 -10.13 2.54
N ALA A 532 3.05 -10.99 1.86
CA ALA A 532 3.21 -12.40 2.22
C ALA A 532 4.24 -12.64 3.34
N ASN A 533 5.26 -11.78 3.47
CA ASN A 533 6.36 -11.99 4.40
C ASN A 533 6.40 -10.99 5.57
N SER A 534 5.48 -10.03 5.61
CA SER A 534 5.45 -8.97 6.61
C SER A 534 4.01 -8.55 6.96
N LYS A 535 3.89 -7.50 7.77
CA LYS A 535 2.61 -6.86 8.07
C LYS A 535 2.26 -5.73 7.08
N LEU A 536 2.96 -5.64 5.96
CA LEU A 536 2.61 -4.75 4.86
C LEU A 536 1.19 -5.07 4.37
N LEU A 537 0.37 -4.02 4.16
CA LEU A 537 -1.04 -4.19 3.79
C LEU A 537 -1.21 -4.65 2.34
N SER A 538 -0.36 -4.16 1.43
CA SER A 538 -0.39 -4.51 0.01
C SER A 538 1.01 -4.42 -0.60
N ASP A 539 1.25 -5.17 -1.67
CA ASP A 539 2.46 -5.07 -2.49
C ASP A 539 2.41 -3.89 -3.48
N ASN A 540 1.24 -3.21 -3.58
CA ASN A 540 1.04 -1.99 -4.37
C ASN A 540 1.24 -0.77 -3.48
N ILE A 541 2.46 -0.21 -3.50
CA ILE A 541 2.79 0.99 -2.74
C ILE A 541 2.61 2.21 -3.63
N LEU A 542 1.83 3.17 -3.16
CA LEU A 542 1.48 4.38 -3.89
C LEU A 542 2.40 5.55 -3.52
N SER A 543 2.70 5.68 -2.22
CA SER A 543 3.49 6.79 -1.68
C SER A 543 4.24 6.39 -0.42
N LEU A 544 5.31 7.09 -0.14
CA LEU A 544 6.14 6.93 1.06
C LEU A 544 6.40 8.29 1.71
N ALA A 545 6.46 8.32 3.03
CA ALA A 545 6.95 9.48 3.79
C ALA A 545 7.69 8.99 5.03
N ILE A 546 8.76 9.67 5.41
CA ILE A 546 9.54 9.32 6.59
C ILE A 546 9.49 10.46 7.61
N ASN A 547 9.31 10.10 8.87
CA ASN A 547 9.48 11.02 9.98
C ASN A 547 10.94 11.01 10.41
N ASP A 548 11.71 12.00 10.01
CA ASP A 548 13.15 12.06 10.30
C ASP A 548 13.48 12.09 11.80
N ALA A 549 12.55 12.58 12.63
CA ALA A 549 12.76 12.67 14.08
C ALA A 549 12.65 11.29 14.75
N THR A 550 11.72 10.44 14.30
CA THR A 550 11.47 9.11 14.89
C THR A 550 12.06 7.97 14.07
N GLY A 551 12.33 8.19 12.78
CA GLY A 551 12.69 7.15 11.82
C GLY A 551 11.49 6.30 11.38
N GLU A 552 10.26 6.68 11.73
CA GLU A 552 9.05 5.99 11.30
C GLU A 552 8.79 6.23 9.82
N LEU A 553 8.67 5.15 9.06
CA LEU A 553 8.30 5.16 7.65
C LEU A 553 6.81 4.94 7.51
N PHE A 554 6.10 5.88 6.89
CA PHE A 554 4.70 5.76 6.50
C PHE A 554 4.60 5.26 5.06
N ILE A 555 3.73 4.27 4.84
CA ILE A 555 3.61 3.51 3.60
C ILE A 555 2.15 3.57 3.16
N GLY A 556 1.86 4.42 2.18
CA GLY A 556 0.54 4.50 1.54
C GLY A 556 0.40 3.40 0.50
N THR A 557 -0.63 2.58 0.64
CA THR A 557 -0.94 1.48 -0.27
C THR A 557 -2.34 1.63 -0.85
N ASP A 558 -2.70 0.80 -1.81
CA ASP A 558 -4.06 0.69 -2.34
C ASP A 558 -5.06 0.04 -1.36
N GLN A 559 -4.57 -0.54 -0.24
CA GLN A 559 -5.38 -1.16 0.82
C GLN A 559 -5.38 -0.33 2.14
N GLY A 560 -4.84 0.88 2.13
CA GLY A 560 -4.77 1.74 3.30
C GLY A 560 -3.35 2.18 3.64
N LEU A 561 -3.17 2.76 4.82
CA LEU A 561 -1.88 3.21 5.33
C LEU A 561 -1.36 2.25 6.39
N CYS A 562 -0.07 1.94 6.32
CA CYS A 562 0.66 1.38 7.46
C CYS A 562 1.93 2.17 7.74
N SER A 563 2.49 1.99 8.93
CA SER A 563 3.81 2.49 9.24
C SER A 563 4.72 1.38 9.76
N TYR A 564 6.01 1.60 9.57
CA TYR A 564 7.08 0.73 10.03
C TYR A 564 8.10 1.53 10.82
N THR A 565 8.36 1.07 12.04
CA THR A 565 9.46 1.57 12.88
C THR A 565 10.36 0.41 13.22
N GLY A 566 11.60 0.44 12.80
CA GLY A 566 12.56 -0.63 13.09
C GLY A 566 14.00 -0.18 12.88
N ASN A 567 14.90 -0.71 13.70
CA ASN A 567 16.33 -0.57 13.48
C ASN A 567 16.79 -1.67 12.52
N ILE A 568 16.61 -1.44 11.22
CA ILE A 568 17.36 -2.21 10.22
C ILE A 568 18.74 -1.58 10.22
N SER A 569 19.69 -2.22 10.87
CA SER A 569 21.08 -1.72 10.92
C SER A 569 21.79 -2.03 9.59
N ASP A 570 22.50 -1.05 9.08
CA ASP A 570 23.63 -1.33 8.18
C ASP A 570 24.55 -2.28 8.96
N SER A 571 24.98 -3.33 8.36
CA SER A 571 25.64 -4.54 8.87
C SER A 571 26.69 -4.42 10.01
N SER A 572 26.84 -3.27 10.65
CA SER A 572 27.78 -3.02 11.72
C SER A 572 27.27 -3.29 13.15
N ASN A 573 25.98 -3.60 13.34
CA ASN A 573 25.40 -3.87 14.66
C ASN A 573 24.69 -5.22 14.76
N GLY A 574 25.34 -6.26 14.26
CA GLY A 574 25.06 -7.65 14.61
C GLY A 574 23.68 -8.20 14.22
N MET A 575 23.68 -9.34 13.58
CA MET A 575 22.49 -10.17 13.39
C MET A 575 21.85 -10.48 14.73
N THR A 576 20.58 -10.15 14.92
CA THR A 576 19.82 -10.43 16.14
C THR A 576 18.72 -11.46 15.86
N LYS A 577 18.24 -12.11 16.91
CA LYS A 577 17.16 -13.10 16.81
C LYS A 577 15.86 -12.50 16.25
N ASP A 578 15.72 -11.20 16.30
CA ASP A 578 14.50 -10.50 15.91
C ASP A 578 14.57 -9.95 14.49
N ASN A 579 15.77 -9.83 13.89
CA ASN A 579 15.95 -9.33 12.53
C ASN A 579 16.36 -10.41 11.51
N VAL A 580 16.73 -11.62 11.97
CA VAL A 580 17.01 -12.77 11.08
C VAL A 580 15.78 -13.69 11.02
N TRP A 581 15.20 -13.84 9.85
CA TRP A 581 14.01 -14.65 9.64
C TRP A 581 14.00 -15.26 8.23
N ALA A 582 13.10 -16.23 7.98
CA ALA A 582 13.02 -16.93 6.71
C ALA A 582 11.61 -16.88 6.12
N TYR A 583 11.52 -16.80 4.80
CA TYR A 583 10.26 -16.86 4.07
C TYR A 583 10.38 -17.66 2.75
N PRO A 584 9.27 -18.32 2.30
CA PRO A 584 8.02 -18.52 3.05
C PRO A 584 8.25 -19.40 4.27
N ASN A 585 7.51 -19.13 5.35
CA ASN A 585 7.56 -19.94 6.56
C ASN A 585 6.17 -19.95 7.24
N PRO A 586 5.45 -21.08 7.25
CA PRO A 586 5.87 -22.41 6.80
C PRO A 586 5.97 -22.56 5.28
N VAL A 587 6.86 -23.47 4.85
CA VAL A 587 7.01 -23.86 3.45
C VAL A 587 5.97 -24.91 3.11
N LYS A 588 5.04 -24.58 2.22
CA LYS A 588 3.93 -25.46 1.80
C LYS A 588 4.41 -26.60 0.87
N PRO A 589 3.63 -27.71 0.73
CA PRO A 589 4.01 -28.88 -0.06
C PRO A 589 4.31 -28.61 -1.54
N ASP A 590 3.58 -27.69 -2.12
CA ASP A 590 3.62 -27.28 -3.53
C ASP A 590 4.67 -26.21 -3.83
N TYR A 591 5.28 -25.62 -2.79
CA TYR A 591 6.29 -24.60 -2.97
C TYR A 591 7.62 -25.19 -3.44
N THR A 592 8.10 -24.74 -4.62
CA THR A 592 9.35 -25.18 -5.25
C THR A 592 10.40 -24.08 -5.36
N GLY A 593 10.06 -22.85 -4.96
CA GLY A 593 10.94 -21.70 -5.01
C GLY A 593 12.01 -21.68 -3.91
N ALA A 594 12.78 -20.61 -3.88
CA ALA A 594 13.80 -20.39 -2.85
C ALA A 594 13.14 -20.01 -1.51
N ILE A 595 13.58 -20.65 -0.44
CA ILE A 595 13.34 -20.24 0.95
C ILE A 595 14.43 -19.22 1.26
N THR A 596 14.07 -17.96 1.38
CA THR A 596 15.01 -16.87 1.63
C THR A 596 15.16 -16.63 3.12
N ILE A 597 16.39 -16.69 3.61
CA ILE A 597 16.77 -16.25 4.95
C ILE A 597 17.31 -14.82 4.80
N THR A 598 16.71 -13.86 5.49
CA THR A 598 17.04 -12.43 5.36
C THR A 598 17.46 -11.84 6.72
N GLY A 599 17.96 -10.59 6.70
CA GLY A 599 18.50 -9.92 7.88
C GLY A 599 19.92 -10.35 8.24
N LEU A 600 20.65 -10.90 7.26
CA LEU A 600 22.01 -11.42 7.42
C LEU A 600 23.04 -10.33 7.10
N GLU A 601 24.20 -10.40 7.75
CA GLU A 601 25.37 -9.65 7.30
C GLU A 601 25.90 -10.21 5.99
N ASN A 602 26.43 -9.33 5.15
CA ASN A 602 27.10 -9.78 3.92
C ASN A 602 28.34 -10.60 4.29
N GLY A 603 28.48 -11.79 3.69
CA GLY A 603 29.54 -12.72 4.04
C GLY A 603 29.29 -13.59 5.28
N ALA A 604 28.14 -13.45 5.95
CA ALA A 604 27.78 -14.30 7.07
C ALA A 604 27.70 -15.77 6.67
N SER A 605 28.26 -16.67 7.49
CA SER A 605 28.15 -18.11 7.32
C SER A 605 26.78 -18.60 7.78
N VAL A 606 26.06 -19.28 6.91
CA VAL A 606 24.72 -19.83 7.17
C VAL A 606 24.78 -21.34 7.19
N LYS A 607 24.25 -21.96 8.25
CA LYS A 607 24.05 -23.41 8.35
C LYS A 607 22.61 -23.72 8.62
N ILE A 608 22.06 -24.64 7.86
CA ILE A 608 20.71 -25.16 8.07
C ILE A 608 20.82 -26.56 8.65
N VAL A 609 20.27 -26.77 9.83
CA VAL A 609 20.37 -28.03 10.55
C VAL A 609 18.96 -28.55 10.90
N THR A 610 18.83 -29.85 11.10
CA THR A 610 17.62 -30.45 11.66
C THR A 610 17.46 -30.05 13.14
N SER A 611 16.29 -30.28 13.75
CA SER A 611 16.06 -30.01 15.17
C SER A 611 17.02 -30.72 16.14
N ASN A 612 17.67 -31.79 15.69
CA ASN A 612 18.69 -32.55 16.43
C ASN A 612 20.14 -32.25 15.99
N GLY A 613 20.34 -31.13 15.27
CA GLY A 613 21.67 -30.60 14.95
C GLY A 613 22.38 -31.23 13.75
N VAL A 614 21.70 -32.07 12.95
CA VAL A 614 22.29 -32.63 11.73
C VAL A 614 22.34 -31.59 10.63
N LEU A 615 23.52 -31.32 10.07
CA LEU A 615 23.71 -30.35 8.99
C LEU A 615 23.00 -30.81 7.71
N VAL A 616 22.16 -29.95 7.18
CA VAL A 616 21.33 -30.18 5.98
C VAL A 616 21.88 -29.41 4.79
N ASN A 617 22.21 -28.15 4.99
CA ASN A 617 22.73 -27.24 3.96
C ASN A 617 23.59 -26.16 4.61
N GLU A 618 24.52 -25.60 3.84
CA GLU A 618 25.38 -24.51 4.30
C GLU A 618 25.79 -23.62 3.13
N GLY A 619 26.13 -22.37 3.44
CA GLY A 619 26.61 -21.40 2.46
C GLY A 619 26.89 -20.05 3.10
N THR A 620 27.11 -19.06 2.25
CA THR A 620 27.44 -17.70 2.67
C THR A 620 26.34 -16.74 2.22
N ALA A 621 25.95 -15.84 3.11
CA ALA A 621 24.97 -14.82 2.81
C ALA A 621 25.54 -13.78 1.83
N SER A 622 24.73 -13.36 0.90
CA SER A 622 25.02 -12.33 -0.08
C SER A 622 23.88 -11.30 -0.10
N ASN A 623 24.22 -10.02 -0.08
CA ASN A 623 23.23 -8.93 -0.07
C ASN A 623 22.18 -9.02 1.04
N GLY A 624 22.60 -9.45 2.24
CA GLY A 624 21.68 -9.57 3.38
C GLY A 624 20.82 -10.83 3.37
N GLU A 625 20.99 -11.75 2.42
CA GLU A 625 20.13 -12.92 2.23
C GLU A 625 20.94 -14.20 1.97
N TYR A 626 20.30 -15.34 2.30
CA TYR A 626 20.73 -16.67 1.87
C TYR A 626 19.52 -17.43 1.29
N LYS A 627 19.66 -17.98 0.09
CA LYS A 627 18.57 -18.69 -0.61
C LYS A 627 18.77 -20.21 -0.52
N TRP A 628 17.82 -20.90 0.12
CA TRP A 628 17.80 -22.35 0.24
C TRP A 628 16.58 -22.93 -0.47
N TYR A 629 16.78 -23.94 -1.31
CA TYR A 629 15.71 -24.56 -2.10
C TYR A 629 15.05 -25.79 -1.42
N GLY A 630 15.19 -25.94 -0.11
CA GLY A 630 14.64 -27.07 0.64
C GLY A 630 15.25 -28.41 0.27
N ILE A 631 16.53 -28.40 -0.14
CA ILE A 631 17.32 -29.59 -0.53
C ILE A 631 18.47 -29.80 0.46
N ASN A 632 18.83 -31.07 0.69
CA ASN A 632 20.01 -31.43 1.48
C ASN A 632 21.28 -31.39 0.63
N ARG A 633 22.43 -31.69 1.24
CA ARG A 633 23.74 -31.72 0.57
C ARG A 633 23.86 -32.73 -0.59
N ASP A 634 22.99 -33.74 -0.62
CA ASP A 634 22.89 -34.73 -1.68
C ASP A 634 21.95 -34.31 -2.82
N GLY A 635 21.42 -33.08 -2.78
CA GLY A 635 20.45 -32.55 -3.76
C GLY A 635 19.04 -33.12 -3.62
N LYS A 636 18.75 -33.86 -2.53
CA LYS A 636 17.41 -34.40 -2.28
C LYS A 636 16.57 -33.46 -1.44
N ARG A 637 15.28 -33.37 -1.75
CA ARG A 637 14.32 -32.59 -0.96
C ARG A 637 14.23 -33.10 0.48
N VAL A 638 14.25 -32.16 1.43
CA VAL A 638 14.17 -32.49 2.86
C VAL A 638 12.75 -32.89 3.26
N ALA A 639 12.56 -33.66 4.32
CA ALA A 639 11.27 -34.09 4.84
C ALA A 639 10.52 -32.97 5.56
N SER A 640 9.23 -33.17 5.85
CA SER A 640 8.47 -32.30 6.76
C SER A 640 9.15 -32.22 8.12
N GLY A 641 9.23 -31.02 8.69
CA GLY A 641 9.87 -30.81 9.99
C GLY A 641 10.27 -29.36 10.22
N VAL A 642 10.81 -29.11 11.40
CA VAL A 642 11.39 -27.81 11.74
C VAL A 642 12.90 -27.86 11.56
N TYR A 643 13.43 -26.94 10.76
CA TYR A 643 14.84 -26.74 10.51
C TYR A 643 15.31 -25.49 11.22
N MET A 644 16.51 -25.56 11.81
CA MET A 644 17.15 -24.43 12.47
C MET A 644 18.13 -23.80 11.51
N VAL A 645 18.14 -22.48 11.44
CA VAL A 645 19.14 -21.71 10.70
C VAL A 645 20.12 -21.13 11.70
N GLU A 646 21.33 -21.59 11.66
CA GLU A 646 22.45 -21.09 12.47
C GLU A 646 23.30 -20.16 11.60
N VAL A 647 23.54 -18.95 12.08
CA VAL A 647 24.29 -17.93 11.35
C VAL A 647 25.47 -17.48 12.20
N ALA A 648 26.62 -17.27 11.59
CA ALA A 648 27.77 -16.65 12.20
C ALA A 648 28.23 -15.46 11.36
N THR A 649 28.75 -14.41 12.02
CA THR A 649 29.36 -13.27 11.32
C THR A 649 30.55 -13.73 10.46
N SER A 650 30.99 -12.90 9.53
CA SER A 650 32.20 -13.15 8.74
C SER A 650 33.47 -13.30 9.61
N GLU A 651 33.45 -12.73 10.82
CA GLU A 651 34.53 -12.81 11.82
C GLU A 651 34.39 -14.04 12.74
N GLY A 652 33.34 -14.85 12.56
CA GLY A 652 33.12 -16.10 13.29
C GLY A 652 32.47 -15.95 14.66
N GLU A 653 31.95 -14.78 15.01
CA GLU A 653 31.15 -14.60 16.20
C GLU A 653 29.79 -15.31 16.07
N LYS A 654 29.32 -15.88 17.18
CA LYS A 654 28.04 -16.63 17.21
C LYS A 654 26.88 -15.71 16.86
N GLY A 655 26.22 -16.03 15.77
CA GLY A 655 25.02 -15.35 15.33
C GLY A 655 23.73 -16.02 15.80
N VAL A 656 22.66 -15.61 15.19
CA VAL A 656 21.28 -15.84 15.55
C VAL A 656 20.74 -17.13 14.97
N VAL A 657 19.75 -17.71 15.64
CA VAL A 657 19.02 -18.89 15.16
C VAL A 657 17.59 -18.48 14.80
N CYS A 658 17.21 -18.65 13.53
CA CYS A 658 15.81 -18.63 13.14
C CYS A 658 15.32 -20.04 12.80
N LYS A 659 13.99 -20.23 12.65
CA LYS A 659 13.37 -21.52 12.39
C LYS A 659 12.63 -21.51 11.07
N ILE A 660 12.70 -22.61 10.34
CA ILE A 660 11.94 -22.84 9.10
C ILE A 660 11.08 -24.10 9.30
N ALA A 661 9.77 -23.93 9.19
CA ALA A 661 8.84 -25.05 9.19
C ALA A 661 8.58 -25.50 7.75
N ILE A 662 8.83 -26.78 7.46
CA ILE A 662 8.53 -27.39 6.16
C ILE A 662 7.37 -28.37 6.34
N VAL A 663 6.33 -28.17 5.55
CA VAL A 663 5.15 -29.05 5.48
C VAL A 663 5.16 -29.71 4.10
N ARG A 664 4.97 -31.04 4.06
CA ARG A 664 4.92 -31.82 2.81
C ARG A 664 3.81 -32.84 2.88
#